data_6c222230262a70a87ed902f8786d35dc
#
_entry.id   6c222230262a70a87ed902f8786d35dc
#
_cell.length_a   1.000
_cell.length_b   1.000
_cell.length_c   1.000
_cell.angle_alpha   90.00
_cell.angle_beta   90.00
_cell.angle_gamma   90.00
#
_symmetry.space_group_name_H-M   'P 1'
#
loop_
_entity.id
_entity.type
_entity.pdbx_description
1 polymer ?
#
loop_
_entity_poly.entity_id
_entity_poly.type
_entity_poly.pdbx_seq_one_letter_code
_entity_poly.pdbx_strand_id
1 'polypeptide(L)'
;MEVSLNLLNKYVKIDDQDPKELADKITSIGLEVEGMHSLANGNNMTIGYVKECIDHPDSDHLHVCQVEVRPGEVTQIVCGAPNVAAGQKVIVANPGCDLGEGFVIKQSTIRGQESNGMICSMAELGLDQRLLSPEDKDGIHVLDENAPVGKDPLEYLGLKDTILNIGLTPNRADCMALTSLAYEVAAVLKRDVNLPTIKEKGIAGSNIEVKVETELCPFFGAKLVKGVTTKESPAWLKTALLASGIKPINNIVDISNYVMLETGQPIHMYDYDKLTKKEFVVKTGFDEKAILLDGEEYKLEPNDIIVSTDNGVGCVAGVMGANSTKIDENTQNIVIEVATFDGPSLRETARRLNLLTDASQHYIKGALNTANSLNILERCANLLEELADAKEVYETVSTTLYIEDKYVSVSTQQVNGLLGTSIKTEEIAEIFDSLKFKYELKEDTFNVKVPTYRNDITMSADLIEEVVRMYGFDNIPSTLPEMSMTIGKRTEIQEKKHMMKVLLKDLGLHETLTYSLTSPSLVHDFNIFHDQEPVKLAMPLGEERSVTRQSIIGSLLQVINYNQSRNMKDVHLYELSTTYSKGVELQNLAIACTGEYHGLPFKQISYKADYYLVKGFVETIFERLGINESRYRLERVESDNQSFHPGRSAYIKVQNEVVGVVGQVHPLMEKKYDVKDVYVVELNLSALLNIKTGKVKYQPIPQYPSVSRDIALVMDESVPANDVCQKIIKSSNKLVKATNIFDVYVGEHVEAGKKSVAINLTFQDDKKTLKEQEINEAMEKILKAVEKDFGAVLRG
;
A
#
# COMPACT_ATOMS: atom_id res chain seq x y z
N MET A 1 2.39 -5.31 -17.14
CA MET A 1 3.27 -5.90 -18.19
C MET A 1 2.73 -5.52 -19.55
N GLU A 2 3.59 -4.96 -20.42
CA GLU A 2 3.23 -4.66 -21.81
C GLU A 2 3.48 -5.89 -22.69
N VAL A 3 2.47 -6.29 -23.46
CA VAL A 3 2.49 -7.50 -24.29
C VAL A 3 2.12 -7.17 -25.73
N SER A 4 3.06 -7.34 -26.62
CA SER A 4 2.88 -7.23 -28.07
C SER A 4 2.09 -8.44 -28.59
N LEU A 5 0.99 -8.18 -29.30
CA LEU A 5 0.23 -9.25 -29.94
C LEU A 5 1.02 -9.89 -31.10
N ASN A 6 1.81 -9.13 -31.84
CA ASN A 6 2.68 -9.66 -32.88
C ASN A 6 3.74 -10.62 -32.30
N LEU A 7 4.30 -10.27 -31.14
CA LEU A 7 5.28 -11.12 -30.47
C LEU A 7 4.61 -12.38 -29.87
N LEU A 8 3.47 -12.21 -29.20
CA LEU A 8 2.70 -13.34 -28.65
C LEU A 8 2.26 -14.32 -29.74
N ASN A 9 1.93 -13.82 -30.94
CA ASN A 9 1.52 -14.64 -32.09
C ASN A 9 2.63 -15.61 -32.57
N LYS A 10 3.90 -15.36 -32.23
CA LYS A 10 5.00 -16.30 -32.52
C LYS A 10 4.89 -17.58 -31.69
N TYR A 11 4.29 -17.50 -30.51
CA TYR A 11 4.17 -18.61 -29.56
C TYR A 11 2.79 -19.27 -29.56
N VAL A 12 1.76 -18.53 -29.83
CA VAL A 12 0.38 -19.05 -29.97
C VAL A 12 -0.32 -18.30 -31.08
N LYS A 13 -0.92 -19.04 -32.03
CA LYS A 13 -1.59 -18.42 -33.17
C LYS A 13 -2.80 -17.60 -32.73
N ILE A 14 -2.77 -16.27 -32.92
CA ILE A 14 -3.82 -15.32 -32.54
C ILE A 14 -4.19 -14.32 -33.62
N ASP A 15 -3.63 -14.47 -34.84
CA ASP A 15 -3.86 -13.56 -35.96
C ASP A 15 -5.31 -13.52 -36.48
N ASP A 16 -6.12 -14.51 -36.11
CA ASP A 16 -7.56 -14.61 -36.39
C ASP A 16 -8.46 -14.09 -35.25
N GLN A 17 -7.87 -13.58 -34.15
CA GLN A 17 -8.62 -13.05 -33.00
C GLN A 17 -8.76 -11.53 -33.10
N ASP A 18 -9.94 -11.02 -32.77
CA ASP A 18 -10.09 -9.59 -32.49
C ASP A 18 -9.35 -9.24 -31.20
N PRO A 19 -8.49 -8.19 -31.17
CA PRO A 19 -7.71 -7.84 -30.01
C PRO A 19 -8.54 -7.59 -28.73
N LYS A 20 -9.74 -6.99 -28.87
CA LYS A 20 -10.60 -6.73 -27.74
C LYS A 20 -11.24 -8.01 -27.19
N GLU A 21 -11.73 -8.88 -28.07
CA GLU A 21 -12.25 -10.20 -27.65
C GLU A 21 -11.17 -11.05 -26.99
N LEU A 22 -9.92 -10.96 -27.46
CA LEU A 22 -8.79 -11.64 -26.85
C LEU A 22 -8.48 -11.08 -25.46
N ALA A 23 -8.49 -9.76 -25.30
CA ALA A 23 -8.31 -9.08 -24.02
C ALA A 23 -9.38 -9.48 -22.99
N ASP A 24 -10.65 -9.55 -23.43
CA ASP A 24 -11.76 -10.00 -22.59
C ASP A 24 -11.59 -11.46 -22.14
N LYS A 25 -11.14 -12.35 -23.04
CA LYS A 25 -10.84 -13.76 -22.73
C LYS A 25 -9.67 -13.90 -21.75
N ILE A 26 -8.60 -13.14 -21.93
CA ILE A 26 -7.43 -13.12 -21.02
C ILE A 26 -7.87 -12.63 -19.62
N THR A 27 -8.68 -11.58 -19.57
CA THR A 27 -9.24 -11.06 -18.31
C THR A 27 -10.11 -12.10 -17.61
N SER A 28 -10.95 -12.83 -18.38
CA SER A 28 -11.87 -13.83 -17.81
C SER A 28 -11.18 -14.99 -17.11
N ILE A 29 -9.92 -15.30 -17.46
CA ILE A 29 -9.11 -16.34 -16.81
C ILE A 29 -8.22 -15.80 -15.69
N GLY A 30 -8.44 -14.55 -15.22
CA GLY A 30 -7.76 -13.97 -14.07
C GLY A 30 -6.50 -13.15 -14.38
N LEU A 31 -6.20 -12.88 -15.65
CA LEU A 31 -5.11 -12.00 -16.08
C LEU A 31 -5.71 -10.69 -16.61
N GLU A 32 -5.96 -9.74 -15.72
CA GLU A 32 -6.68 -8.49 -16.03
C GLU A 32 -5.95 -7.66 -17.09
N VAL A 33 -6.60 -7.39 -18.23
CA VAL A 33 -6.12 -6.44 -19.23
C VAL A 33 -6.60 -5.04 -18.83
N GLU A 34 -5.70 -4.24 -18.27
CA GLU A 34 -5.97 -2.90 -17.76
C GLU A 34 -6.10 -1.86 -18.87
N GLY A 35 -5.50 -2.14 -20.03
CA GLY A 35 -5.53 -1.25 -21.17
C GLY A 35 -5.01 -1.88 -22.46
N MET A 36 -5.33 -1.22 -23.57
CA MET A 36 -4.90 -1.62 -24.90
C MET A 36 -4.60 -0.37 -25.73
N HIS A 37 -3.48 -0.38 -26.43
CA HIS A 37 -3.12 0.73 -27.34
C HIS A 37 -2.31 0.21 -28.54
N SER A 38 -2.20 1.04 -29.59
CA SER A 38 -1.33 0.77 -30.74
C SER A 38 0.11 1.10 -30.37
N LEU A 39 1.08 0.29 -30.83
CA LEU A 39 2.52 0.55 -30.63
C LEU A 39 2.94 1.88 -31.28
N ALA A 40 2.44 2.12 -32.49
CA ALA A 40 2.63 3.38 -33.20
C ALA A 40 1.31 3.87 -33.77
N ASN A 41 1.16 5.19 -33.84
CA ASN A 41 0.01 5.87 -34.41
C ASN A 41 0.28 6.20 -35.89
N GLY A 42 -0.78 6.28 -36.63
CA GLY A 42 -0.73 6.72 -38.03
C GLY A 42 -1.49 5.79 -38.97
N ASN A 43 -2.27 6.40 -39.84
CA ASN A 43 -2.91 5.74 -40.98
C ASN A 43 -2.51 6.53 -42.24
N ASN A 44 -2.74 6.01 -43.43
CA ASN A 44 -2.41 6.68 -44.68
C ASN A 44 -0.96 7.23 -44.75
N MET A 45 -0.01 6.36 -44.36
CA MET A 45 1.43 6.66 -44.42
C MET A 45 2.09 5.91 -45.57
N THR A 46 3.20 6.45 -46.06
CA THR A 46 4.01 5.83 -47.12
C THR A 46 5.51 6.01 -46.89
N ILE A 47 6.29 5.04 -47.29
CA ILE A 47 7.74 5.18 -47.43
C ILE A 47 8.02 6.13 -48.61
N GLY A 48 8.61 7.28 -48.31
CA GLY A 48 8.98 8.26 -49.33
C GLY A 48 10.46 8.23 -49.64
N TYR A 49 10.85 8.67 -50.85
CA TYR A 49 12.25 8.89 -51.25
C TYR A 49 12.48 10.38 -51.51
N VAL A 50 13.36 11.00 -50.75
CA VAL A 50 13.72 12.42 -50.93
C VAL A 50 14.62 12.60 -52.15
N LYS A 51 14.04 13.07 -53.26
CA LYS A 51 14.76 13.31 -54.51
C LYS A 51 15.61 14.56 -54.42
N GLU A 52 15.05 15.64 -53.82
CA GLU A 52 15.71 16.92 -53.66
C GLU A 52 15.39 17.48 -52.29
N CYS A 53 16.36 18.16 -51.69
CA CYS A 53 16.22 18.83 -50.41
C CYS A 53 17.00 20.15 -50.53
N ILE A 54 16.31 21.29 -50.48
CA ILE A 54 16.90 22.61 -50.58
C ILE A 54 16.51 23.48 -49.38
N ASP A 55 17.34 24.43 -49.00
CA ASP A 55 17.03 25.36 -47.94
C ASP A 55 15.76 26.18 -48.25
N HIS A 56 14.97 26.43 -47.24
CA HIS A 56 13.74 27.22 -47.40
C HIS A 56 14.09 28.67 -47.58
N PRO A 57 13.52 29.37 -48.60
CA PRO A 57 13.91 30.74 -48.96
C PRO A 57 13.72 31.78 -47.84
N ASP A 58 12.73 31.54 -46.94
CA ASP A 58 12.38 32.44 -45.84
C ASP A 58 12.58 31.80 -44.43
N SER A 59 13.50 30.86 -44.31
CA SER A 59 13.80 30.20 -43.01
C SER A 59 15.23 29.67 -42.98
N ASP A 60 15.87 29.77 -41.84
CA ASP A 60 17.23 29.31 -41.54
C ASP A 60 17.29 27.86 -41.01
N HIS A 61 16.14 27.21 -40.77
CA HIS A 61 16.02 25.87 -40.21
C HIS A 61 15.00 24.96 -40.91
N LEU A 62 14.32 25.47 -41.95
CA LEU A 62 13.40 24.68 -42.75
C LEU A 62 14.02 24.27 -44.09
N HIS A 63 13.58 23.13 -44.57
CA HIS A 63 13.96 22.59 -45.87
C HIS A 63 12.72 22.34 -46.74
N VAL A 64 12.80 22.60 -48.03
CA VAL A 64 11.79 22.25 -49.03
C VAL A 64 12.25 20.97 -49.74
N CYS A 65 11.49 19.86 -49.49
CA CYS A 65 11.83 18.53 -49.99
C CYS A 65 10.89 18.13 -51.12
N GLN A 66 11.45 17.59 -52.21
CA GLN A 66 10.70 16.88 -53.25
C GLN A 66 10.75 15.38 -52.98
N VAL A 67 9.63 14.83 -52.52
CA VAL A 67 9.56 13.47 -52.00
C VAL A 67 8.72 12.60 -52.90
N GLU A 68 9.28 11.54 -53.43
CA GLU A 68 8.55 10.52 -54.18
C GLU A 68 7.83 9.60 -53.21
N VAL A 69 6.51 9.74 -53.06
CA VAL A 69 5.66 8.99 -52.14
C VAL A 69 5.07 7.72 -52.72
N ARG A 70 5.08 7.61 -54.05
CA ARG A 70 4.82 6.39 -54.82
C ARG A 70 5.64 6.41 -56.10
N PRO A 71 5.91 5.27 -56.74
CA PRO A 71 6.68 5.24 -57.98
C PRO A 71 6.12 6.21 -59.02
N GLY A 72 6.90 7.27 -59.34
CA GLY A 72 6.52 8.34 -60.28
C GLY A 72 5.68 9.49 -59.71
N GLU A 73 5.21 9.43 -58.46
CA GLU A 73 4.43 10.48 -57.81
C GLU A 73 5.31 11.27 -56.82
N VAL A 74 5.63 12.50 -57.13
CA VAL A 74 6.46 13.38 -56.32
C VAL A 74 5.58 14.46 -55.70
N THR A 75 5.75 14.69 -54.41
CA THR A 75 5.06 15.73 -53.65
C THR A 75 6.06 16.62 -52.93
N GLN A 76 5.69 17.90 -52.75
CA GLN A 76 6.49 18.84 -51.98
C GLN A 76 6.13 18.80 -50.52
N ILE A 77 7.10 18.66 -49.63
CA ILE A 77 6.95 18.66 -48.17
C ILE A 77 7.97 19.61 -47.57
N VAL A 78 7.56 20.48 -46.69
CA VAL A 78 8.42 21.33 -45.88
C VAL A 78 8.76 20.59 -44.58
N CYS A 79 10.05 20.42 -44.31
CA CYS A 79 10.57 19.70 -43.15
C CYS A 79 11.51 20.60 -42.32
N GLY A 80 11.35 20.56 -41.00
CA GLY A 80 12.23 21.29 -40.05
C GLY A 80 13.26 20.43 -39.36
N ALA A 81 13.38 19.16 -39.70
CA ALA A 81 14.34 18.25 -39.05
C ALA A 81 15.78 18.53 -39.55
N PRO A 82 16.76 18.60 -38.64
CA PRO A 82 18.15 18.95 -39.00
C PRO A 82 18.85 17.84 -39.81
N ASN A 83 18.33 16.61 -39.81
CA ASN A 83 18.94 15.46 -40.47
C ASN A 83 18.30 15.10 -41.82
N VAL A 84 17.33 15.91 -42.33
CA VAL A 84 16.71 15.62 -43.62
C VAL A 84 17.68 15.93 -44.75
N ALA A 85 17.84 15.05 -45.74
CA ALA A 85 18.70 15.22 -46.88
C ALA A 85 18.20 14.51 -48.15
N ALA A 86 18.64 14.93 -49.31
CA ALA A 86 18.38 14.23 -50.56
C ALA A 86 19.02 12.82 -50.55
N GLY A 87 18.38 11.87 -51.17
CA GLY A 87 18.80 10.47 -51.24
C GLY A 87 18.28 9.60 -50.11
N GLN A 88 17.64 10.16 -49.10
CA GLN A 88 17.09 9.39 -47.94
C GLN A 88 15.73 8.76 -48.26
N LYS A 89 15.48 7.63 -47.63
CA LYS A 89 14.14 7.03 -47.48
C LYS A 89 13.57 7.40 -46.13
N VAL A 90 12.35 7.92 -46.14
CA VAL A 90 11.73 8.53 -44.94
C VAL A 90 10.28 8.08 -44.77
N ILE A 91 9.75 8.26 -43.57
CA ILE A 91 8.36 8.02 -43.25
C ILE A 91 7.57 9.27 -43.61
N VAL A 92 6.56 9.13 -44.48
CA VAL A 92 5.70 10.26 -44.89
C VAL A 92 4.28 10.01 -44.43
N ALA A 93 3.76 10.92 -43.58
CA ALA A 93 2.34 11.03 -43.27
C ALA A 93 1.66 11.86 -44.35
N ASN A 94 0.77 11.23 -45.15
CA ASN A 94 0.04 11.91 -46.23
C ASN A 94 -1.12 12.74 -45.64
N PRO A 95 -1.66 13.72 -46.41
CA PRO A 95 -2.85 14.45 -45.98
C PRO A 95 -4.02 13.50 -45.65
N GLY A 96 -4.65 13.71 -44.45
CA GLY A 96 -5.65 12.83 -43.87
C GLY A 96 -5.08 11.78 -42.91
N CYS A 97 -3.75 11.68 -42.75
CA CYS A 97 -3.14 10.83 -41.73
C CYS A 97 -3.47 11.38 -40.33
N ASP A 98 -3.96 10.53 -39.45
CA ASP A 98 -4.15 10.81 -38.02
C ASP A 98 -2.99 10.20 -37.23
N LEU A 99 -2.19 11.07 -36.60
CA LEU A 99 -1.04 10.69 -35.78
C LEU A 99 -1.39 10.50 -34.29
N GLY A 100 -2.68 10.49 -33.97
CA GLY A 100 -3.19 10.34 -32.59
C GLY A 100 -3.57 11.69 -31.96
N GLU A 101 -4.35 11.64 -30.90
CA GLU A 101 -4.86 12.80 -30.14
C GLU A 101 -5.57 13.86 -31.00
N GLY A 102 -6.06 13.48 -32.19
CA GLY A 102 -6.74 14.36 -33.14
C GLY A 102 -5.76 15.21 -34.01
N PHE A 103 -4.46 14.88 -33.99
CA PHE A 103 -3.48 15.52 -34.87
C PHE A 103 -3.55 14.93 -36.28
N VAL A 104 -4.37 15.52 -37.10
CA VAL A 104 -4.59 15.10 -38.49
C VAL A 104 -3.77 15.97 -39.45
N ILE A 105 -2.92 15.33 -40.27
CA ILE A 105 -2.09 15.99 -41.29
C ILE A 105 -2.99 16.56 -42.40
N LYS A 106 -2.76 17.83 -42.73
CA LYS A 106 -3.48 18.55 -43.78
C LYS A 106 -2.52 19.15 -44.77
N GLN A 107 -2.97 19.34 -46.00
CA GLN A 107 -2.30 20.20 -46.94
C GLN A 107 -2.20 21.63 -46.37
N SER A 108 -1.01 22.18 -46.35
CA SER A 108 -0.72 23.46 -45.67
C SER A 108 0.27 24.30 -46.48
N THR A 109 0.37 25.58 -46.18
CA THR A 109 1.40 26.49 -46.71
C THR A 109 2.22 26.94 -45.51
N ILE A 110 3.50 26.61 -45.53
CA ILE A 110 4.48 26.95 -44.47
C ILE A 110 5.40 28.04 -45.01
N ARG A 111 5.33 29.26 -44.47
CA ARG A 111 6.08 30.43 -44.90
C ARG A 111 6.12 30.64 -46.43
N GLY A 112 4.94 30.46 -47.08
CA GLY A 112 4.82 30.67 -48.53
C GLY A 112 5.13 29.45 -49.39
N GLN A 113 5.64 28.35 -48.86
CA GLN A 113 5.84 27.08 -49.56
C GLN A 113 4.72 26.07 -49.26
N GLU A 114 4.21 25.41 -50.29
CA GLU A 114 3.22 24.32 -50.08
C GLU A 114 3.86 23.12 -49.46
N SER A 115 3.13 22.49 -48.49
CA SER A 115 3.52 21.24 -47.86
C SER A 115 2.34 20.27 -47.90
N ASN A 116 2.48 19.20 -48.69
CA ASN A 116 1.46 18.18 -48.93
C ASN A 116 1.78 16.89 -48.15
N GLY A 117 1.94 16.99 -46.84
CA GLY A 117 2.30 15.90 -45.95
C GLY A 117 3.34 16.31 -44.91
N MET A 118 3.81 15.35 -44.14
CA MET A 118 4.84 15.54 -43.12
C MET A 118 5.83 14.38 -43.17
N ILE A 119 7.12 14.70 -43.10
CA ILE A 119 8.16 13.66 -42.87
C ILE A 119 8.24 13.46 -41.36
N CYS A 120 8.09 12.24 -40.89
CA CYS A 120 7.89 11.92 -39.46
C CYS A 120 9.16 11.39 -38.80
N SER A 121 9.31 11.77 -37.54
CA SER A 121 10.19 11.13 -36.55
C SER A 121 9.45 9.94 -35.87
N MET A 122 10.19 9.09 -35.14
CA MET A 122 9.59 8.01 -34.33
C MET A 122 8.74 8.58 -33.18
N ALA A 123 9.11 9.74 -32.62
CA ALA A 123 8.35 10.39 -31.55
C ALA A 123 6.97 10.86 -32.04
N GLU A 124 6.87 11.35 -33.29
CA GLU A 124 5.60 11.78 -33.89
C GLU A 124 4.66 10.61 -34.20
N LEU A 125 5.18 9.41 -34.30
CA LEU A 125 4.40 8.18 -34.37
C LEU A 125 3.86 7.71 -33.01
N GLY A 126 4.16 8.43 -31.92
CA GLY A 126 3.66 8.13 -30.57
C GLY A 126 4.53 7.16 -29.78
N LEU A 127 5.74 6.80 -30.28
CA LEU A 127 6.66 5.96 -29.50
C LEU A 127 7.23 6.76 -28.32
N ASP A 128 7.43 6.07 -27.19
CA ASP A 128 7.99 6.71 -25.97
C ASP A 128 9.41 7.22 -26.22
N GLN A 129 9.58 8.52 -26.11
CA GLN A 129 10.88 9.18 -26.34
C GLN A 129 12.01 8.63 -25.46
N ARG A 130 11.70 8.07 -24.27
CA ARG A 130 12.71 7.46 -23.38
C ARG A 130 13.38 6.23 -24.00
N LEU A 131 12.67 5.54 -24.89
CA LEU A 131 13.10 4.32 -25.55
C LEU A 131 13.85 4.59 -26.88
N LEU A 132 13.77 5.81 -27.42
CA LEU A 132 14.36 6.18 -28.70
C LEU A 132 15.88 6.42 -28.60
N SER A 133 16.56 6.21 -29.74
CA SER A 133 17.96 6.61 -29.91
C SER A 133 18.12 8.14 -29.88
N PRO A 134 19.32 8.70 -29.65
CA PRO A 134 19.53 10.13 -29.76
C PRO A 134 19.17 10.66 -31.17
N GLU A 135 19.51 9.93 -32.24
CA GLU A 135 19.22 10.30 -33.62
C GLU A 135 17.70 10.37 -33.89
N ASP A 136 16.92 9.41 -33.36
CA ASP A 136 15.47 9.37 -33.53
C ASP A 136 14.72 10.40 -32.65
N LYS A 137 15.39 10.94 -31.60
CA LYS A 137 14.84 12.05 -30.77
C LYS A 137 14.97 13.40 -31.43
N ASP A 138 16.11 13.65 -32.07
CA ASP A 138 16.48 14.98 -32.55
C ASP A 138 16.14 15.19 -34.04
N GLY A 139 15.67 14.16 -34.77
CA GLY A 139 15.39 14.23 -36.19
C GLY A 139 14.33 13.24 -36.67
N ILE A 140 14.19 13.23 -38.01
CA ILE A 140 13.33 12.25 -38.70
C ILE A 140 13.98 10.86 -38.65
N HIS A 141 13.13 9.83 -38.73
CA HIS A 141 13.63 8.46 -38.89
C HIS A 141 14.01 8.19 -40.35
N VAL A 142 15.28 7.86 -40.57
CA VAL A 142 15.82 7.50 -41.88
C VAL A 142 15.80 5.98 -42.04
N LEU A 143 15.05 5.51 -43.02
CA LEU A 143 14.92 4.10 -43.34
C LEU A 143 16.15 3.60 -44.14
N ASP A 144 16.35 2.27 -44.16
CA ASP A 144 17.42 1.66 -44.96
C ASP A 144 17.19 1.87 -46.48
N GLU A 145 18.29 1.78 -47.24
CA GLU A 145 18.29 2.04 -48.68
C GLU A 145 17.37 1.08 -49.49
N ASN A 146 17.03 -0.10 -48.94
CA ASN A 146 16.18 -1.10 -49.58
C ASN A 146 14.68 -0.92 -49.25
N ALA A 147 14.31 0.01 -48.36
CA ALA A 147 12.95 0.25 -48.01
C ALA A 147 12.08 0.57 -49.26
N PRO A 148 10.94 -0.13 -49.47
CA PRO A 148 10.19 -0.03 -50.72
C PRO A 148 9.28 1.20 -50.74
N VAL A 149 9.55 2.15 -51.63
CA VAL A 149 8.77 3.37 -51.80
C VAL A 149 7.30 3.07 -52.04
N GLY A 150 6.42 3.79 -51.37
CA GLY A 150 4.97 3.67 -51.50
C GLY A 150 4.33 2.59 -50.62
N LYS A 151 5.11 1.82 -49.89
CA LYS A 151 4.61 0.86 -48.89
C LYS A 151 4.32 1.51 -47.56
N ASP A 152 3.52 0.84 -46.74
CA ASP A 152 3.23 1.28 -45.34
C ASP A 152 4.49 1.14 -44.50
N PRO A 153 5.01 2.27 -43.91
CA PRO A 153 6.23 2.23 -43.11
C PRO A 153 6.01 1.49 -41.77
N LEU A 154 4.80 1.53 -41.18
CA LEU A 154 4.52 0.84 -39.93
C LEU A 154 4.55 -0.67 -40.11
N GLU A 155 4.03 -1.17 -41.26
CA GLU A 155 4.11 -2.58 -41.61
C GLU A 155 5.56 -2.99 -41.90
N TYR A 156 6.32 -2.14 -42.64
CA TYR A 156 7.73 -2.40 -42.95
C TYR A 156 8.63 -2.51 -41.74
N LEU A 157 8.43 -1.62 -40.75
CA LEU A 157 9.20 -1.59 -39.49
C LEU A 157 8.67 -2.54 -38.42
N GLY A 158 7.54 -3.20 -38.68
CA GLY A 158 6.87 -4.09 -37.68
C GLY A 158 6.18 -3.31 -36.54
N LEU A 159 5.97 -1.99 -36.71
CA LEU A 159 5.34 -1.11 -35.71
C LEU A 159 3.81 -1.18 -35.73
N LYS A 160 3.23 -1.86 -36.70
CA LYS A 160 1.79 -2.11 -36.77
C LYS A 160 1.42 -3.24 -35.81
N ASP A 161 1.28 -2.88 -34.56
CA ASP A 161 1.08 -3.81 -33.46
C ASP A 161 0.07 -3.26 -32.44
N THR A 162 -0.57 -4.16 -31.72
CA THR A 162 -1.42 -3.85 -30.57
C THR A 162 -0.75 -4.33 -29.28
N ILE A 163 -0.66 -3.45 -28.32
CA ILE A 163 -0.05 -3.72 -27.02
C ILE A 163 -1.15 -3.87 -25.98
N LEU A 164 -1.14 -4.98 -25.26
CA LEU A 164 -1.98 -5.20 -24.10
C LEU A 164 -1.20 -4.84 -22.83
N ASN A 165 -1.80 -4.03 -21.96
CA ASN A 165 -1.26 -3.81 -20.61
C ASN A 165 -1.94 -4.78 -19.64
N ILE A 166 -1.19 -5.80 -19.17
CA ILE A 166 -1.71 -6.85 -18.29
C ILE A 166 -1.27 -6.61 -16.86
N GLY A 167 -2.23 -6.46 -15.95
CA GLY A 167 -2.03 -6.41 -14.51
C GLY A 167 -1.80 -7.82 -13.95
N LEU A 168 -0.57 -8.10 -13.51
CA LEU A 168 -0.23 -9.40 -12.93
C LEU A 168 -0.37 -9.39 -11.41
N THR A 169 -1.16 -10.31 -10.89
CA THR A 169 -1.26 -10.56 -9.44
C THR A 169 0.02 -11.22 -8.91
N PRO A 170 0.35 -11.08 -7.62
CA PRO A 170 1.58 -11.64 -7.05
C PRO A 170 1.74 -13.16 -7.21
N ASN A 171 0.64 -13.92 -7.24
CA ASN A 171 0.67 -15.37 -7.46
C ASN A 171 0.98 -15.74 -8.92
N ARG A 172 0.72 -14.86 -9.89
CA ARG A 172 0.94 -15.11 -11.31
C ARG A 172 2.19 -14.42 -11.87
N ALA A 173 3.26 -14.36 -11.04
CA ALA A 173 4.56 -13.85 -11.48
C ALA A 173 5.18 -14.65 -12.65
N ASP A 174 4.81 -15.92 -12.82
CA ASP A 174 5.18 -16.73 -13.97
C ASP A 174 4.84 -16.06 -15.31
N CYS A 175 3.70 -15.35 -15.37
CA CYS A 175 3.24 -14.63 -16.56
C CYS A 175 4.06 -13.37 -16.89
N MET A 176 5.09 -13.02 -16.12
CA MET A 176 6.12 -12.07 -16.57
C MET A 176 6.94 -12.65 -17.74
N ALA A 177 6.92 -13.97 -17.94
CA ALA A 177 7.48 -14.64 -19.11
C ALA A 177 6.43 -14.73 -20.22
N LEU A 178 6.79 -14.31 -21.42
CA LEU A 178 5.90 -14.39 -22.58
C LEU A 178 5.50 -15.84 -22.92
N THR A 179 6.40 -16.79 -22.70
CA THR A 179 6.12 -18.23 -22.89
C THR A 179 5.07 -18.74 -21.91
N SER A 180 5.09 -18.30 -20.64
CA SER A 180 4.06 -18.67 -19.66
C SER A 180 2.71 -18.05 -20.01
N LEU A 181 2.69 -16.78 -20.42
CA LEU A 181 1.48 -16.13 -20.92
C LEU A 181 0.93 -16.85 -22.17
N ALA A 182 1.81 -17.31 -23.07
CA ALA A 182 1.39 -18.05 -24.25
C ALA A 182 0.69 -19.38 -23.88
N TYR A 183 1.10 -20.09 -22.84
CA TYR A 183 0.37 -21.24 -22.32
C TYR A 183 -1.03 -20.89 -21.85
N GLU A 184 -1.19 -19.77 -21.14
CA GLU A 184 -2.49 -19.30 -20.66
C GLU A 184 -3.44 -18.94 -21.82
N VAL A 185 -2.92 -18.19 -22.80
CA VAL A 185 -3.68 -17.82 -24.00
C VAL A 185 -4.01 -19.07 -24.86
N ALA A 186 -3.07 -19.99 -24.96
CA ALA A 186 -3.30 -21.26 -25.67
C ALA A 186 -4.39 -22.10 -24.97
N ALA A 187 -4.39 -22.16 -23.64
CA ALA A 187 -5.38 -22.88 -22.88
C ALA A 187 -6.80 -22.32 -23.09
N VAL A 188 -6.98 -20.99 -22.99
CA VAL A 188 -8.29 -20.34 -23.17
C VAL A 188 -8.79 -20.44 -24.62
N LEU A 189 -7.88 -20.42 -25.62
CA LEU A 189 -8.22 -20.54 -27.03
C LEU A 189 -8.28 -21.98 -27.50
N LYS A 190 -7.91 -22.97 -26.68
CA LYS A 190 -7.78 -24.39 -26.99
C LYS A 190 -6.84 -24.61 -28.20
N ARG A 191 -5.64 -24.02 -28.13
CA ARG A 191 -4.58 -24.06 -29.16
C ARG A 191 -3.30 -24.65 -28.60
N ASP A 192 -2.37 -24.98 -29.50
CA ASP A 192 -1.04 -25.43 -29.13
C ASP A 192 -0.08 -24.23 -29.01
N VAL A 193 0.93 -24.40 -28.14
CA VAL A 193 2.04 -23.44 -27.98
C VAL A 193 3.19 -23.90 -28.88
N ASN A 194 3.78 -22.96 -29.61
CA ASN A 194 4.93 -23.17 -30.47
C ASN A 194 6.18 -22.55 -29.82
N LEU A 195 6.93 -23.34 -29.07
CA LEU A 195 8.18 -22.90 -28.48
C LEU A 195 9.35 -23.01 -29.46
N PRO A 196 10.36 -22.12 -29.35
CA PRO A 196 11.56 -22.21 -30.17
C PRO A 196 12.32 -23.51 -29.89
N THR A 197 12.86 -24.13 -30.96
CA THR A 197 13.70 -25.30 -30.82
C THR A 197 15.06 -24.86 -30.26
N ILE A 198 15.47 -25.45 -29.13
CA ILE A 198 16.77 -25.23 -28.52
C ILE A 198 17.76 -26.28 -29.03
N LYS A 199 18.91 -25.81 -29.49
CA LYS A 199 20.00 -26.70 -29.95
C LYS A 199 21.09 -26.71 -28.89
N GLU A 200 21.26 -27.84 -28.22
CA GLU A 200 22.37 -28.02 -27.31
C GLU A 200 23.69 -28.08 -28.08
N LYS A 201 24.64 -27.27 -27.71
CA LYS A 201 25.97 -27.22 -28.27
C LYS A 201 27.01 -26.93 -27.18
N GLY A 202 28.18 -27.51 -27.34
CA GLY A 202 29.26 -27.19 -26.40
C GLY A 202 30.61 -27.82 -26.84
N ILE A 203 31.61 -26.96 -26.93
CA ILE A 203 33.01 -27.36 -27.03
C ILE A 203 33.53 -27.53 -25.60
N ALA A 204 34.18 -28.67 -25.32
CA ALA A 204 34.76 -28.89 -23.99
C ALA A 204 35.94 -27.95 -23.69
N GLY A 205 36.17 -27.64 -22.42
CA GLY A 205 37.34 -26.89 -21.95
C GLY A 205 37.20 -25.37 -21.97
N SER A 206 36.09 -24.84 -21.41
CA SER A 206 35.82 -23.43 -21.34
C SER A 206 36.78 -22.59 -20.45
N ASN A 207 37.61 -23.22 -19.62
CA ASN A 207 38.48 -22.60 -18.61
C ASN A 207 37.74 -21.64 -17.64
N ILE A 208 36.43 -21.78 -17.50
CA ILE A 208 35.61 -21.04 -16.54
C ILE A 208 35.46 -21.90 -15.30
N GLU A 209 35.59 -21.26 -14.12
CA GLU A 209 35.25 -21.86 -12.83
C GLU A 209 34.09 -21.13 -12.19
N VAL A 210 33.16 -21.89 -11.61
CA VAL A 210 32.00 -21.38 -10.90
C VAL A 210 32.00 -21.92 -9.48
N LYS A 211 31.88 -21.01 -8.49
CA LYS A 211 31.76 -21.34 -7.08
C LYS A 211 30.62 -20.56 -6.46
N VAL A 212 29.86 -21.21 -5.58
CA VAL A 212 28.80 -20.56 -4.81
C VAL A 212 29.08 -20.78 -3.33
N GLU A 213 29.32 -19.69 -2.59
CA GLU A 213 29.68 -19.68 -1.17
C GLU A 213 28.55 -19.16 -0.28
N THR A 214 27.32 -19.08 -0.80
CA THR A 214 26.13 -18.63 -0.05
C THR A 214 24.91 -19.50 -0.40
N GLU A 215 24.06 -19.77 0.59
CA GLU A 215 22.78 -20.47 0.38
C GLU A 215 21.74 -19.60 -0.35
N LEU A 216 21.99 -18.28 -0.47
CA LEU A 216 21.10 -17.33 -1.15
C LEU A 216 21.18 -17.43 -2.69
N CYS A 217 22.01 -18.30 -3.24
CA CYS A 217 22.10 -18.60 -4.67
C CYS A 217 21.97 -20.11 -4.90
N PRO A 218 20.73 -20.64 -5.05
CA PRO A 218 20.49 -22.06 -5.27
C PRO A 218 21.08 -22.62 -6.59
N PHE A 219 21.21 -21.78 -7.59
CA PHE A 219 21.76 -22.16 -8.90
C PHE A 219 22.55 -21.01 -9.53
N PHE A 220 23.70 -21.34 -10.08
CA PHE A 220 24.49 -20.45 -10.93
C PHE A 220 25.08 -21.23 -12.11
N GLY A 221 24.83 -20.75 -13.32
CA GLY A 221 25.35 -21.30 -14.56
C GLY A 221 26.02 -20.23 -15.41
N ALA A 222 27.16 -20.59 -15.98
CA ALA A 222 27.96 -19.75 -16.86
C ALA A 222 28.28 -20.48 -18.16
N LYS A 223 28.21 -19.77 -19.30
CA LYS A 223 28.49 -20.32 -20.63
C LYS A 223 29.37 -19.36 -21.43
N LEU A 224 30.53 -19.85 -21.88
CA LEU A 224 31.44 -19.08 -22.71
C LEU A 224 31.03 -19.14 -24.17
N VAL A 225 30.98 -17.99 -24.83
CA VAL A 225 30.74 -17.83 -26.26
C VAL A 225 31.81 -16.90 -26.84
N LYS A 226 32.49 -17.34 -27.90
CA LYS A 226 33.59 -16.60 -28.52
C LYS A 226 33.30 -16.21 -29.95
N GLY A 227 34.00 -15.16 -30.41
CA GLY A 227 33.95 -14.67 -31.77
C GLY A 227 32.62 -13.98 -32.09
N VAL A 228 32.00 -13.34 -31.10
CA VAL A 228 30.81 -12.50 -31.30
C VAL A 228 31.17 -11.15 -31.94
N THR A 229 30.22 -10.56 -32.65
CA THR A 229 30.34 -9.23 -33.25
C THR A 229 29.26 -8.34 -32.65
N THR A 230 29.68 -7.28 -31.94
CA THR A 230 28.77 -6.24 -31.46
C THR A 230 28.33 -5.37 -32.62
N LYS A 231 27.05 -5.32 -32.90
CA LYS A 231 26.44 -4.55 -33.99
C LYS A 231 25.03 -4.12 -33.61
N GLU A 232 24.42 -3.31 -34.44
CA GLU A 232 23.02 -2.92 -34.27
C GLU A 232 22.11 -4.18 -34.37
N SER A 233 21.08 -4.22 -33.51
CA SER A 233 20.11 -5.31 -33.52
C SER A 233 19.25 -5.31 -34.79
N PRO A 234 18.83 -6.47 -35.29
CA PRO A 234 17.91 -6.55 -36.43
C PRO A 234 16.55 -5.91 -36.05
N ALA A 235 15.87 -5.36 -37.06
CA ALA A 235 14.64 -4.55 -36.85
C ALA A 235 13.59 -5.31 -36.00
N TRP A 236 13.38 -6.62 -36.26
CA TRP A 236 12.42 -7.40 -35.51
C TRP A 236 12.71 -7.48 -34.00
N LEU A 237 14.01 -7.52 -33.61
CA LEU A 237 14.43 -7.59 -32.21
C LEU A 237 14.24 -6.24 -31.54
N LYS A 238 14.64 -5.14 -32.21
CA LYS A 238 14.40 -3.77 -31.75
C LYS A 238 12.91 -3.51 -31.52
N THR A 239 12.07 -3.86 -32.50
CA THR A 239 10.61 -3.66 -32.40
C THR A 239 10.02 -4.47 -31.27
N ALA A 240 10.44 -5.74 -31.07
CA ALA A 240 9.97 -6.59 -29.97
C ALA A 240 10.27 -5.97 -28.59
N LEU A 241 11.47 -5.39 -28.41
CA LEU A 241 11.85 -4.73 -27.17
C LEU A 241 11.09 -3.42 -26.97
N LEU A 242 11.01 -2.57 -28.02
CA LEU A 242 10.22 -1.32 -27.97
C LEU A 242 8.75 -1.59 -27.60
N ALA A 243 8.14 -2.62 -28.19
CA ALA A 243 6.77 -3.06 -27.92
C ALA A 243 6.57 -3.60 -26.49
N SER A 244 7.66 -3.87 -25.78
CA SER A 244 7.67 -4.34 -24.40
C SER A 244 8.20 -3.29 -23.42
N GLY A 245 8.35 -2.03 -23.87
CA GLY A 245 8.85 -0.93 -23.04
C GLY A 245 10.35 -0.97 -22.74
N ILE A 246 11.13 -1.76 -23.50
CA ILE A 246 12.57 -1.95 -23.29
C ILE A 246 13.34 -1.18 -24.37
N LYS A 247 14.31 -0.37 -23.96
CA LYS A 247 15.16 0.41 -24.87
C LYS A 247 16.21 -0.50 -25.55
N PRO A 248 16.24 -0.60 -26.91
CA PRO A 248 17.30 -1.31 -27.63
C PRO A 248 18.66 -0.61 -27.46
N ILE A 249 19.73 -1.38 -27.35
CA ILE A 249 21.12 -0.91 -27.16
C ILE A 249 22.04 -1.43 -28.27
N ASN A 250 22.28 -2.74 -28.25
CA ASN A 250 23.03 -3.48 -29.28
C ASN A 250 22.59 -4.95 -29.28
N ASN A 251 22.96 -5.68 -30.31
CA ASN A 251 22.52 -7.06 -30.51
C ASN A 251 22.79 -7.98 -29.30
N ILE A 252 23.89 -7.82 -28.59
CA ILE A 252 24.26 -8.68 -27.45
C ILE A 252 23.35 -8.39 -26.24
N VAL A 253 23.26 -7.11 -25.86
CA VAL A 253 22.41 -6.67 -24.73
C VAL A 253 20.92 -6.92 -25.03
N ASP A 254 20.52 -6.65 -26.28
CA ASP A 254 19.14 -6.84 -26.72
C ASP A 254 18.72 -8.33 -26.72
N ILE A 255 19.64 -9.25 -27.05
CA ILE A 255 19.41 -10.71 -26.90
C ILE A 255 19.18 -11.05 -25.42
N SER A 256 19.96 -10.51 -24.48
CA SER A 256 19.73 -10.79 -23.05
C SER A 256 18.37 -10.30 -22.56
N ASN A 257 17.96 -9.09 -22.97
CA ASN A 257 16.65 -8.53 -22.65
C ASN A 257 15.51 -9.32 -23.31
N TYR A 258 15.69 -9.75 -24.56
CA TYR A 258 14.70 -10.55 -25.25
C TYR A 258 14.51 -11.94 -24.61
N VAL A 259 15.60 -12.61 -24.21
CA VAL A 259 15.52 -13.90 -23.50
C VAL A 259 14.85 -13.73 -22.14
N MET A 260 15.11 -12.64 -21.43
CA MET A 260 14.40 -12.32 -20.20
C MET A 260 12.90 -12.12 -20.44
N LEU A 261 12.52 -11.39 -21.46
CA LEU A 261 11.11 -11.21 -21.86
C LEU A 261 10.45 -12.55 -22.27
N GLU A 262 11.16 -13.37 -23.04
CA GLU A 262 10.69 -14.69 -23.52
C GLU A 262 10.46 -15.67 -22.37
N THR A 263 11.40 -15.74 -21.42
CA THR A 263 11.49 -16.84 -20.43
C THR A 263 11.26 -16.44 -18.97
N GLY A 264 11.21 -15.15 -18.68
CA GLY A 264 11.16 -14.62 -17.33
C GLY A 264 12.50 -14.63 -16.57
N GLN A 265 13.56 -15.17 -17.17
CA GLN A 265 14.88 -15.30 -16.56
C GLN A 265 15.78 -14.12 -16.96
N PRO A 266 16.20 -13.28 -16.01
CA PRO A 266 17.21 -12.26 -16.29
C PRO A 266 18.55 -12.91 -16.68
N ILE A 267 19.19 -12.34 -17.70
CA ILE A 267 20.48 -12.77 -18.22
C ILE A 267 21.49 -11.66 -17.99
N HIS A 268 22.65 -11.99 -17.43
CA HIS A 268 23.79 -11.08 -17.43
C HIS A 268 24.91 -11.59 -18.31
N MET A 269 25.62 -10.69 -18.97
CA MET A 269 26.72 -11.03 -19.86
C MET A 269 27.97 -10.23 -19.48
N TYR A 270 29.09 -10.92 -19.36
CA TYR A 270 30.40 -10.37 -19.03
C TYR A 270 31.30 -10.39 -20.24
N ASP A 271 32.12 -9.35 -20.39
CA ASP A 271 33.25 -9.40 -21.33
C ASP A 271 34.34 -10.34 -20.80
N TYR A 272 34.48 -11.47 -21.45
CA TYR A 272 35.43 -12.51 -21.06
C TYR A 272 36.89 -12.00 -21.08
N ASP A 273 37.27 -11.12 -22.02
CA ASP A 273 38.63 -10.66 -22.18
C ASP A 273 39.05 -9.67 -21.09
N LYS A 274 38.07 -8.99 -20.47
CA LYS A 274 38.30 -8.13 -19.29
C LYS A 274 38.52 -8.90 -17.98
N LEU A 275 38.23 -10.21 -17.93
CA LEU A 275 38.49 -11.04 -16.77
C LEU A 275 39.93 -11.57 -16.79
N THR A 276 40.70 -11.40 -15.70
CA THR A 276 42.09 -11.89 -15.60
C THR A 276 42.11 -13.38 -15.24
N LYS A 277 41.36 -13.77 -14.17
CA LYS A 277 41.03 -15.16 -13.85
C LYS A 277 39.66 -15.48 -14.36
N LYS A 278 39.37 -16.61 -14.80
CA LYS A 278 38.07 -16.99 -15.37
C LYS A 278 37.19 -17.66 -14.29
N GLU A 279 37.17 -17.08 -13.08
CA GLU A 279 36.47 -17.58 -11.92
C GLU A 279 35.33 -16.64 -11.53
N PHE A 280 34.15 -17.23 -11.32
CA PHE A 280 32.97 -16.55 -10.78
C PHE A 280 32.66 -17.12 -9.40
N VAL A 281 32.64 -16.27 -8.38
CA VAL A 281 32.34 -16.67 -7.01
C VAL A 281 31.11 -15.88 -6.51
N VAL A 282 30.01 -16.58 -6.26
CA VAL A 282 28.81 -15.96 -5.67
C VAL A 282 28.91 -16.02 -4.16
N LYS A 283 28.92 -14.88 -3.51
CA LYS A 283 29.08 -14.78 -2.06
C LYS A 283 28.50 -13.51 -1.47
N THR A 284 28.43 -13.43 -0.16
CA THR A 284 28.08 -12.24 0.64
C THR A 284 29.32 -11.78 1.42
N GLY A 285 29.18 -10.77 2.28
CA GLY A 285 30.26 -10.31 3.16
C GLY A 285 31.09 -9.14 2.61
N PHE A 286 30.61 -8.44 1.58
CA PHE A 286 31.25 -7.24 1.06
C PHE A 286 30.90 -6.01 1.90
N ASP A 287 31.88 -5.15 2.14
CA ASP A 287 31.74 -3.81 2.76
C ASP A 287 32.66 -2.83 2.01
N GLU A 288 32.42 -2.69 0.71
CA GLU A 288 33.23 -1.89 -0.19
C GLU A 288 32.34 -1.10 -1.16
N LYS A 289 32.93 -0.27 -1.98
CA LYS A 289 32.23 0.48 -3.02
C LYS A 289 32.47 -0.14 -4.38
N ALA A 290 31.45 -0.10 -5.22
CA ALA A 290 31.52 -0.57 -6.62
C ALA A 290 30.90 0.45 -7.57
N ILE A 291 31.50 0.63 -8.74
CA ILE A 291 30.92 1.39 -9.82
C ILE A 291 30.12 0.44 -10.71
N LEU A 292 28.82 0.69 -10.86
CA LEU A 292 27.92 -0.13 -11.65
C LEU A 292 27.75 0.37 -13.09
N LEU A 293 26.91 -0.31 -13.88
CA LEU A 293 26.74 -0.03 -15.31
C LEU A 293 26.19 1.36 -15.62
N ASP A 294 25.50 1.99 -14.70
CA ASP A 294 25.03 3.38 -14.79
C ASP A 294 26.14 4.44 -14.59
N GLY A 295 27.34 3.99 -14.19
CA GLY A 295 28.50 4.84 -13.92
C GLY A 295 28.56 5.43 -12.52
N GLU A 296 27.56 5.16 -11.68
CA GLU A 296 27.47 5.65 -10.31
C GLU A 296 28.21 4.73 -9.33
N GLU A 297 28.69 5.30 -8.22
CA GLU A 297 29.38 4.56 -7.15
C GLU A 297 28.41 4.17 -6.02
N TYR A 298 28.27 2.89 -5.75
CA TYR A 298 27.40 2.36 -4.71
C TYR A 298 28.18 1.72 -3.57
N LYS A 299 27.72 1.95 -2.33
CA LYS A 299 28.23 1.25 -1.15
C LYS A 299 27.52 -0.08 -0.97
N LEU A 300 28.28 -1.17 -1.00
CA LEU A 300 27.81 -2.52 -0.73
C LEU A 300 27.82 -2.80 0.77
N GLU A 301 26.90 -3.67 1.22
CA GLU A 301 26.78 -4.11 2.62
C GLU A 301 26.96 -5.63 2.73
N PRO A 302 27.35 -6.17 3.91
CA PRO A 302 27.67 -7.58 4.09
C PRO A 302 26.55 -8.56 3.72
N ASN A 303 25.31 -8.12 3.66
CA ASN A 303 24.17 -8.97 3.28
C ASN A 303 23.89 -8.99 1.77
N ASP A 304 24.55 -8.12 0.99
CA ASP A 304 24.36 -8.09 -0.45
C ASP A 304 24.94 -9.35 -1.09
N ILE A 305 24.19 -9.93 -2.01
CA ILE A 305 24.66 -11.05 -2.83
C ILE A 305 25.47 -10.47 -3.98
N ILE A 306 26.72 -10.89 -4.08
CA ILE A 306 27.66 -10.40 -5.11
C ILE A 306 28.18 -11.56 -5.93
N VAL A 307 28.13 -11.39 -7.25
CA VAL A 307 28.91 -12.19 -8.19
C VAL A 307 30.29 -11.55 -8.28
N SER A 308 31.24 -12.13 -7.58
CA SER A 308 32.63 -11.66 -7.55
C SER A 308 33.43 -12.33 -8.68
N THR A 309 34.25 -11.52 -9.33
CA THR A 309 35.28 -11.96 -10.27
C THR A 309 36.66 -11.63 -9.66
N ASP A 310 37.74 -12.06 -10.31
CA ASP A 310 39.07 -11.70 -9.89
C ASP A 310 39.39 -10.19 -9.88
N ASN A 311 38.58 -9.39 -10.55
CA ASN A 311 38.67 -7.93 -10.56
C ASN A 311 37.83 -7.29 -9.45
N GLY A 312 37.30 -8.04 -8.49
CA GLY A 312 36.41 -7.57 -7.44
C GLY A 312 34.94 -7.85 -7.76
N VAL A 313 34.09 -6.82 -7.63
CA VAL A 313 32.67 -6.94 -7.92
C VAL A 313 32.45 -7.04 -9.44
N GLY A 314 31.86 -8.15 -9.88
CA GLY A 314 31.42 -8.35 -11.27
C GLY A 314 29.96 -7.96 -11.47
N CYS A 315 29.10 -8.26 -10.46
CA CYS A 315 27.69 -7.91 -10.48
C CYS A 315 27.13 -7.85 -9.05
N VAL A 316 26.29 -6.86 -8.78
CA VAL A 316 25.34 -6.94 -7.66
C VAL A 316 24.23 -7.85 -8.12
N ALA A 317 24.21 -9.08 -7.61
CA ALA A 317 23.45 -10.22 -8.14
C ALA A 317 21.98 -9.85 -8.39
N GLY A 318 21.51 -10.07 -9.61
CA GLY A 318 20.13 -9.79 -10.02
C GLY A 318 19.70 -8.32 -10.00
N VAL A 319 20.58 -7.39 -9.62
CA VAL A 319 20.28 -5.95 -9.55
C VAL A 319 20.95 -5.20 -10.70
N MET A 320 22.28 -5.17 -10.73
CA MET A 320 23.03 -4.45 -11.77
C MET A 320 24.48 -4.96 -11.87
N GLY A 321 24.99 -5.12 -13.11
CA GLY A 321 26.37 -5.46 -13.38
C GLY A 321 27.35 -4.35 -13.03
N ALA A 322 28.62 -4.72 -12.81
CA ALA A 322 29.70 -3.76 -12.60
C ALA A 322 30.25 -3.20 -13.91
N ASN A 323 30.70 -1.95 -13.89
CA ASN A 323 31.27 -1.29 -15.05
C ASN A 323 32.59 -1.91 -15.54
N SER A 324 33.32 -2.60 -14.63
CA SER A 324 34.62 -3.23 -14.92
C SER A 324 34.56 -4.41 -15.89
N THR A 325 33.41 -5.05 -16.00
CA THR A 325 33.20 -6.26 -16.81
C THR A 325 32.18 -6.08 -17.93
N LYS A 326 31.75 -4.85 -18.17
CA LYS A 326 30.71 -4.50 -19.13
C LYS A 326 31.10 -4.85 -20.57
N ILE A 327 30.09 -5.21 -21.34
CA ILE A 327 30.19 -5.38 -22.80
C ILE A 327 30.27 -4.01 -23.46
N ASP A 328 31.14 -3.87 -24.47
CA ASP A 328 31.26 -2.71 -25.29
C ASP A 328 31.39 -3.10 -26.79
N GLU A 329 31.60 -2.09 -27.66
CA GLU A 329 31.72 -2.25 -29.12
C GLU A 329 32.90 -3.14 -29.55
N ASN A 330 33.90 -3.32 -28.71
CA ASN A 330 35.11 -4.11 -28.99
C ASN A 330 35.01 -5.53 -28.41
N THR A 331 33.96 -5.86 -27.68
CA THR A 331 33.79 -7.18 -27.06
C THR A 331 33.66 -8.27 -28.12
N GLN A 332 34.50 -9.28 -28.05
CA GLN A 332 34.51 -10.43 -28.97
C GLN A 332 34.22 -11.77 -28.26
N ASN A 333 34.43 -11.84 -26.95
CA ASN A 333 34.23 -13.04 -26.17
C ASN A 333 33.40 -12.71 -24.94
N ILE A 334 32.35 -13.47 -24.71
CA ILE A 334 31.41 -13.19 -23.63
C ILE A 334 31.15 -14.43 -22.74
N VAL A 335 30.84 -14.18 -21.47
CA VAL A 335 30.29 -15.20 -20.59
C VAL A 335 28.85 -14.85 -20.29
N ILE A 336 27.95 -15.76 -20.60
CA ILE A 336 26.51 -15.67 -20.28
C ILE A 336 26.32 -16.19 -18.87
N GLU A 337 25.65 -15.45 -18.02
CA GLU A 337 25.20 -15.84 -16.68
C GLU A 337 23.69 -16.11 -16.68
N VAL A 338 23.30 -17.24 -16.09
CA VAL A 338 21.92 -17.53 -15.66
C VAL A 338 21.98 -18.02 -14.22
N ALA A 339 21.29 -17.37 -13.32
CA ALA A 339 21.32 -17.68 -11.90
C ALA A 339 19.94 -17.57 -11.25
N THR A 340 19.79 -18.21 -10.10
CA THR A 340 18.66 -18.03 -9.19
C THR A 340 19.17 -17.44 -7.89
N PHE A 341 18.60 -16.33 -7.46
CA PHE A 341 18.95 -15.63 -6.24
C PHE A 341 17.74 -15.49 -5.32
N ASP A 342 17.99 -15.33 -4.01
CA ASP A 342 16.95 -15.13 -3.00
C ASP A 342 16.23 -13.78 -3.21
N GLY A 343 14.94 -13.81 -3.54
CA GLY A 343 14.13 -12.62 -3.85
C GLY A 343 14.02 -11.61 -2.69
N PRO A 344 13.75 -12.05 -1.44
CA PRO A 344 13.76 -11.16 -0.27
C PRO A 344 15.07 -10.39 -0.10
N SER A 345 16.22 -11.06 -0.17
CA SER A 345 17.54 -10.42 -0.04
C SER A 345 17.81 -9.42 -1.18
N LEU A 346 17.44 -9.78 -2.42
CA LEU A 346 17.54 -8.84 -3.54
C LEU A 346 16.66 -7.62 -3.37
N ARG A 347 15.46 -7.80 -2.84
CA ARG A 347 14.52 -6.69 -2.60
C ARG A 347 15.09 -5.68 -1.60
N GLU A 348 15.75 -6.15 -0.54
CA GLU A 348 16.40 -5.30 0.45
C GLU A 348 17.53 -4.50 -0.21
N THR A 349 18.43 -5.17 -0.92
CA THR A 349 19.54 -4.56 -1.65
C THR A 349 19.05 -3.54 -2.70
N ALA A 350 18.12 -3.93 -3.56
CA ALA A 350 17.59 -3.07 -4.63
C ALA A 350 16.90 -1.81 -4.08
N ARG A 351 16.15 -1.93 -2.96
CA ARG A 351 15.54 -0.77 -2.29
C ARG A 351 16.55 0.16 -1.67
N ARG A 352 17.54 -0.38 -0.96
CA ARG A 352 18.58 0.40 -0.29
C ARG A 352 19.42 1.18 -1.30
N LEU A 353 19.77 0.56 -2.43
CA LEU A 353 20.52 1.19 -3.50
C LEU A 353 19.64 2.07 -4.41
N ASN A 354 18.32 2.04 -4.24
CA ASN A 354 17.35 2.68 -5.14
C ASN A 354 17.49 2.22 -6.62
N LEU A 355 17.75 0.92 -6.82
CA LEU A 355 17.98 0.25 -8.11
C LEU A 355 16.93 -0.83 -8.36
N LEU A 356 15.66 -0.43 -8.52
CA LEU A 356 14.59 -1.35 -8.91
C LEU A 356 14.58 -1.51 -10.44
N THR A 357 15.47 -2.37 -10.96
CA THR A 357 15.57 -2.71 -12.39
C THR A 357 14.54 -3.76 -12.79
N ASP A 358 14.25 -3.91 -14.10
CA ASP A 358 13.35 -4.94 -14.60
C ASP A 358 13.87 -6.34 -14.23
N ALA A 359 15.18 -6.59 -14.36
CA ALA A 359 15.81 -7.83 -13.91
C ALA A 359 15.53 -8.12 -12.44
N SER A 360 15.71 -7.14 -11.54
CA SER A 360 15.47 -7.33 -10.11
C SER A 360 14.00 -7.66 -9.80
N GLN A 361 13.05 -7.10 -10.57
CA GLN A 361 11.63 -7.39 -10.42
C GLN A 361 11.30 -8.86 -10.68
N HIS A 362 11.92 -9.51 -11.66
CA HIS A 362 11.74 -10.94 -11.94
C HIS A 362 12.14 -11.82 -10.75
N TYR A 363 13.27 -11.52 -10.12
CA TYR A 363 13.71 -12.23 -8.90
C TYR A 363 12.79 -11.96 -7.70
N ILE A 364 12.49 -10.68 -7.46
CA ILE A 364 11.71 -10.23 -6.30
C ILE A 364 10.28 -10.78 -6.33
N LYS A 365 9.67 -10.87 -7.52
CA LYS A 365 8.31 -11.39 -7.70
C LYS A 365 8.25 -12.91 -7.81
N GLY A 366 9.39 -13.60 -7.96
CA GLY A 366 9.44 -15.05 -8.07
C GLY A 366 9.03 -15.59 -9.45
N ALA A 367 9.30 -14.81 -10.51
CA ALA A 367 8.97 -15.18 -11.90
C ALA A 367 9.81 -16.34 -12.47
N LEU A 368 10.83 -16.77 -11.75
CA LEU A 368 11.86 -17.69 -12.29
C LEU A 368 11.39 -19.13 -12.34
N ASN A 369 11.70 -19.78 -13.46
CA ASN A 369 11.65 -21.24 -13.62
C ASN A 369 13.07 -21.82 -13.59
N THR A 370 13.61 -22.03 -12.38
CA THR A 370 14.99 -22.55 -12.18
C THR A 370 15.25 -23.87 -12.91
N ALA A 371 14.22 -24.71 -13.06
CA ALA A 371 14.34 -25.97 -13.79
C ALA A 371 14.71 -25.82 -15.27
N ASN A 372 14.43 -24.65 -15.85
CA ASN A 372 14.69 -24.35 -17.26
C ASN A 372 16.03 -23.62 -17.48
N SER A 373 16.79 -23.31 -16.42
CA SER A 373 17.99 -22.47 -16.50
C SER A 373 19.05 -22.94 -17.52
N LEU A 374 19.28 -24.25 -17.62
CA LEU A 374 20.21 -24.78 -18.60
C LEU A 374 19.71 -24.56 -20.04
N ASN A 375 18.43 -24.79 -20.31
CA ASN A 375 17.85 -24.54 -21.64
C ASN A 375 17.89 -23.05 -22.01
N ILE A 376 17.76 -22.17 -21.02
CA ILE A 376 17.82 -20.71 -21.23
C ILE A 376 19.24 -20.28 -21.62
N LEU A 377 20.28 -20.85 -21.02
CA LEU A 377 21.67 -20.64 -21.45
C LEU A 377 21.87 -21.07 -22.92
N GLU A 378 21.35 -22.26 -23.30
CA GLU A 378 21.40 -22.73 -24.69
C GLU A 378 20.61 -21.81 -25.63
N ARG A 379 19.39 -21.37 -25.23
CA ARG A 379 18.58 -20.43 -26.03
C ARG A 379 19.32 -19.14 -26.31
N CYS A 380 19.95 -18.56 -25.26
CA CYS A 380 20.75 -17.36 -25.39
C CYS A 380 21.94 -17.55 -26.34
N ALA A 381 22.67 -18.65 -26.19
CA ALA A 381 23.80 -19.00 -27.07
C ALA A 381 23.34 -19.18 -28.52
N ASN A 382 22.20 -19.84 -28.78
CA ASN A 382 21.65 -19.98 -30.13
C ASN A 382 21.33 -18.64 -30.78
N LEU A 383 20.77 -17.70 -30.03
CA LEU A 383 20.52 -16.35 -30.53
C LEU A 383 21.82 -15.58 -30.82
N LEU A 384 22.86 -15.76 -30.02
CA LEU A 384 24.17 -15.16 -30.28
C LEU A 384 24.83 -15.73 -31.54
N GLU A 385 24.66 -17.02 -31.84
CA GLU A 385 25.10 -17.60 -33.10
C GLU A 385 24.34 -16.99 -34.28
N GLU A 386 23.04 -16.81 -34.16
CA GLU A 386 22.18 -16.30 -35.24
C GLU A 386 22.37 -14.79 -35.48
N LEU A 387 22.49 -13.99 -34.41
CA LEU A 387 22.37 -12.53 -34.45
C LEU A 387 23.68 -11.80 -34.17
N ALA A 388 24.66 -12.47 -33.54
CA ALA A 388 25.93 -11.86 -33.17
C ALA A 388 27.15 -12.61 -33.80
N ASP A 389 26.92 -13.45 -34.80
CA ASP A 389 27.95 -14.17 -35.56
C ASP A 389 28.89 -15.06 -34.68
N ALA A 390 28.42 -15.51 -33.52
CA ALA A 390 29.22 -16.32 -32.60
C ALA A 390 29.82 -17.55 -33.30
N LYS A 391 31.11 -17.79 -33.07
CA LYS A 391 31.88 -18.84 -33.76
C LYS A 391 32.08 -20.11 -32.92
N GLU A 392 32.27 -19.90 -31.60
CA GLU A 392 32.53 -20.99 -30.69
C GLU A 392 31.62 -20.86 -29.48
N VAL A 393 30.86 -21.92 -29.20
CA VAL A 393 29.98 -22.03 -28.02
C VAL A 393 30.54 -23.20 -27.19
N TYR A 394 30.88 -22.90 -25.92
CA TYR A 394 31.47 -23.89 -25.02
C TYR A 394 30.39 -24.57 -24.19
N GLU A 395 30.75 -25.71 -23.58
CA GLU A 395 29.88 -26.41 -22.62
C GLU A 395 29.57 -25.51 -21.42
N THR A 396 28.36 -25.63 -20.88
CA THR A 396 27.94 -24.91 -19.70
C THR A 396 28.68 -25.41 -18.46
N VAL A 397 29.20 -24.48 -17.66
CA VAL A 397 29.75 -24.75 -16.33
C VAL A 397 28.74 -24.25 -15.30
N SER A 398 28.27 -25.11 -14.42
CA SER A 398 27.23 -24.71 -13.45
C SER A 398 27.39 -25.44 -12.13
N THR A 399 26.75 -24.91 -11.10
CA THR A 399 26.43 -25.65 -9.88
C THR A 399 25.45 -26.78 -10.18
N THR A 400 25.31 -27.74 -9.27
CA THR A 400 24.31 -28.81 -9.44
C THR A 400 22.90 -28.20 -9.39
N LEU A 401 22.13 -28.46 -10.44
CA LEU A 401 20.72 -28.07 -10.50
C LEU A 401 19.90 -29.13 -9.76
N TYR A 402 19.40 -28.78 -8.56
CA TYR A 402 18.51 -29.67 -7.81
C TYR A 402 17.06 -29.21 -7.98
N ILE A 403 16.20 -30.10 -8.48
CA ILE A 403 14.77 -29.83 -8.68
C ILE A 403 14.01 -30.96 -8.00
N GLU A 404 13.15 -30.59 -7.07
CA GLU A 404 12.22 -31.51 -6.43
C GLU A 404 10.87 -31.47 -7.14
N ASP A 405 10.39 -32.63 -7.55
CA ASP A 405 9.05 -32.76 -8.14
C ASP A 405 8.00 -32.54 -7.04
N LYS A 406 7.16 -31.53 -7.22
CA LYS A 406 6.07 -31.19 -6.31
C LYS A 406 4.76 -31.77 -6.82
N TYR A 407 4.02 -32.42 -5.93
CA TYR A 407 2.70 -33.00 -6.22
C TYR A 407 1.64 -32.41 -5.33
N VAL A 408 0.49 -32.07 -5.90
CA VAL A 408 -0.69 -31.60 -5.19
C VAL A 408 -1.89 -32.45 -5.63
N SER A 409 -2.69 -32.91 -4.67
CA SER A 409 -3.87 -33.72 -4.95
C SER A 409 -5.16 -32.94 -4.73
N VAL A 410 -6.14 -33.17 -5.62
CA VAL A 410 -7.50 -32.62 -5.50
C VAL A 410 -8.50 -33.63 -6.04
N SER A 411 -9.65 -33.82 -5.36
CA SER A 411 -10.73 -34.64 -5.87
C SER A 411 -11.84 -33.82 -6.53
N THR A 412 -12.55 -34.43 -7.46
CA THR A 412 -13.77 -33.83 -8.05
C THR A 412 -14.78 -33.41 -6.99
N GLN A 413 -14.89 -34.20 -5.90
CA GLN A 413 -15.74 -33.86 -4.77
C GLN A 413 -15.28 -32.57 -4.06
N GLN A 414 -13.98 -32.39 -3.86
CA GLN A 414 -13.43 -31.16 -3.25
C GLN A 414 -13.66 -29.95 -4.15
N VAL A 415 -13.44 -30.06 -5.46
CA VAL A 415 -13.71 -29.00 -6.44
C VAL A 415 -15.18 -28.56 -6.33
N ASN A 416 -16.09 -29.50 -6.52
CA ASN A 416 -17.53 -29.18 -6.51
C ASN A 416 -18.04 -28.71 -5.13
N GLY A 417 -17.48 -29.25 -4.05
CA GLY A 417 -17.84 -28.87 -2.68
C GLY A 417 -17.46 -27.44 -2.34
N LEU A 418 -16.30 -26.96 -2.85
CA LEU A 418 -15.86 -25.58 -2.64
C LEU A 418 -16.59 -24.59 -3.57
N LEU A 419 -16.74 -24.96 -4.85
CA LEU A 419 -17.32 -24.08 -5.87
C LEU A 419 -18.86 -24.06 -5.86
N GLY A 420 -19.51 -25.05 -5.22
CA GLY A 420 -20.96 -25.20 -5.28
C GLY A 420 -21.46 -25.62 -6.66
N THR A 421 -20.66 -26.37 -7.41
CA THR A 421 -20.92 -26.80 -8.79
C THR A 421 -21.15 -28.30 -8.91
N SER A 422 -21.32 -28.78 -10.13
CA SER A 422 -21.45 -30.21 -10.48
C SER A 422 -20.59 -30.53 -11.71
N ILE A 423 -19.35 -30.02 -11.75
CA ILE A 423 -18.39 -30.25 -12.83
C ILE A 423 -18.00 -31.72 -12.82
N LYS A 424 -17.94 -32.34 -13.99
CA LYS A 424 -17.59 -33.75 -14.12
C LYS A 424 -16.08 -33.94 -14.04
N THR A 425 -15.64 -35.14 -13.64
CA THR A 425 -14.22 -35.49 -13.58
C THR A 425 -13.53 -35.33 -14.93
N GLU A 426 -14.22 -35.68 -16.04
CA GLU A 426 -13.70 -35.53 -17.39
C GLU A 426 -13.51 -34.07 -17.79
N GLU A 427 -14.40 -33.17 -17.37
CA GLU A 427 -14.29 -31.72 -17.61
C GLU A 427 -13.11 -31.10 -16.85
N ILE A 428 -12.86 -31.56 -15.61
CA ILE A 428 -11.68 -31.16 -14.83
C ILE A 428 -10.39 -31.66 -15.53
N ALA A 429 -10.41 -32.90 -16.03
CA ALA A 429 -9.30 -33.48 -16.78
C ALA A 429 -8.99 -32.65 -18.04
N GLU A 430 -10.00 -32.27 -18.83
CA GLU A 430 -9.83 -31.40 -20.00
C GLU A 430 -9.21 -30.04 -19.64
N ILE A 431 -9.58 -29.47 -18.49
CA ILE A 431 -8.99 -28.22 -17.98
C ILE A 431 -7.49 -28.42 -17.69
N PHE A 432 -7.12 -29.45 -16.93
CA PHE A 432 -5.73 -29.71 -16.62
C PHE A 432 -4.91 -30.03 -17.89
N ASP A 433 -5.50 -30.75 -18.85
CA ASP A 433 -4.86 -31.02 -20.14
C ASP A 433 -4.62 -29.74 -20.96
N SER A 434 -5.58 -28.80 -20.94
CA SER A 434 -5.44 -27.51 -21.61
C SER A 434 -4.32 -26.67 -21.00
N LEU A 435 -4.17 -26.71 -19.68
CA LEU A 435 -3.09 -26.05 -18.91
C LEU A 435 -1.76 -26.81 -19.00
N LYS A 436 -1.72 -27.95 -19.71
CA LYS A 436 -0.54 -28.83 -19.83
C LYS A 436 -0.04 -29.37 -18.47
N PHE A 437 -0.93 -29.52 -17.50
CA PHE A 437 -0.61 -30.15 -16.23
C PHE A 437 -0.52 -31.67 -16.39
N LYS A 438 0.53 -32.27 -15.86
CA LYS A 438 0.69 -33.72 -15.81
C LYS A 438 0.07 -34.24 -14.51
N TYR A 439 -0.77 -35.25 -14.59
CA TYR A 439 -1.44 -35.82 -13.42
C TYR A 439 -1.63 -37.33 -13.52
N GLU A 440 -1.83 -37.97 -12.38
CA GLU A 440 -2.38 -39.31 -12.23
C GLU A 440 -3.81 -39.23 -11.74
N LEU A 441 -4.76 -39.84 -12.44
CA LEU A 441 -6.16 -39.88 -11.99
C LEU A 441 -6.44 -41.26 -11.38
N LYS A 442 -6.90 -41.27 -10.11
CA LYS A 442 -7.38 -42.48 -9.41
C LYS A 442 -8.77 -42.22 -8.90
N GLU A 443 -9.75 -42.98 -9.41
CA GLU A 443 -11.18 -42.76 -9.15
C GLU A 443 -11.62 -41.32 -9.50
N ASP A 444 -11.80 -40.44 -8.52
CA ASP A 444 -12.17 -39.04 -8.68
C ASP A 444 -11.06 -38.04 -8.27
N THR A 445 -9.87 -38.55 -7.93
CA THR A 445 -8.77 -37.77 -7.35
C THR A 445 -7.63 -37.64 -8.32
N PHE A 446 -7.29 -36.40 -8.66
CA PHE A 446 -6.14 -35.98 -9.46
C PHE A 446 -4.93 -35.77 -8.55
N ASN A 447 -3.82 -36.45 -8.83
CA ASN A 447 -2.51 -36.18 -8.23
C ASN A 447 -1.68 -35.44 -9.27
N VAL A 448 -1.68 -34.11 -9.19
CA VAL A 448 -1.08 -33.22 -10.20
C VAL A 448 0.40 -32.99 -9.89
N LYS A 449 1.27 -33.29 -10.87
CA LYS A 449 2.66 -32.86 -10.84
C LYS A 449 2.70 -31.37 -11.20
N VAL A 450 3.01 -30.52 -10.22
CA VAL A 450 3.04 -29.06 -10.39
C VAL A 450 4.12 -28.69 -11.42
N PRO A 451 3.80 -27.92 -12.47
CA PRO A 451 4.82 -27.41 -13.40
C PRO A 451 5.81 -26.51 -12.67
N THR A 452 7.09 -26.64 -13.02
CA THR A 452 8.18 -25.94 -12.30
C THR A 452 8.14 -24.40 -12.40
N TYR A 453 7.37 -23.86 -13.32
CA TYR A 453 7.12 -22.40 -13.42
C TYR A 453 5.93 -21.92 -12.56
N ARG A 454 5.09 -22.84 -12.03
CA ARG A 454 3.91 -22.53 -11.20
C ARG A 454 4.28 -22.62 -9.71
N ASN A 455 5.03 -21.62 -9.25
CA ASN A 455 5.46 -21.55 -7.85
C ASN A 455 4.30 -21.29 -6.87
N ASP A 456 3.20 -20.77 -7.35
CA ASP A 456 1.97 -20.44 -6.62
C ASP A 456 1.16 -21.69 -6.21
N ILE A 457 1.23 -22.80 -6.97
CA ILE A 457 0.45 -24.00 -6.69
C ILE A 457 1.11 -24.79 -5.54
N THR A 458 0.45 -24.75 -4.37
CA THR A 458 1.00 -25.34 -3.14
C THR A 458 0.03 -26.27 -2.43
N MET A 459 -1.27 -26.09 -2.65
CA MET A 459 -2.33 -26.86 -2.01
C MET A 459 -3.52 -27.11 -2.94
N SER A 460 -4.47 -27.95 -2.52
CA SER A 460 -5.66 -28.28 -3.34
C SER A 460 -6.51 -27.08 -3.72
N ALA A 461 -6.54 -26.04 -2.88
CA ALA A 461 -7.27 -24.80 -3.19
C ALA A 461 -6.74 -24.11 -4.44
N ASP A 462 -5.41 -24.14 -4.64
CA ASP A 462 -4.78 -23.54 -5.83
C ASP A 462 -5.16 -24.30 -7.11
N LEU A 463 -5.30 -25.63 -7.03
CA LEU A 463 -5.81 -26.41 -8.17
C LEU A 463 -7.31 -26.18 -8.43
N ILE A 464 -8.09 -25.91 -7.38
CA ILE A 464 -9.51 -25.53 -7.53
C ILE A 464 -9.62 -24.16 -8.19
N GLU A 465 -8.71 -23.22 -7.88
CA GLU A 465 -8.60 -21.93 -8.58
C GLU A 465 -8.33 -22.14 -10.08
N GLU A 466 -7.39 -23.03 -10.43
CA GLU A 466 -7.12 -23.36 -11.83
C GLU A 466 -8.35 -23.92 -12.55
N VAL A 467 -9.12 -24.77 -11.89
CA VAL A 467 -10.35 -25.30 -12.46
C VAL A 467 -11.38 -24.20 -12.66
N VAL A 468 -11.64 -23.36 -11.65
CA VAL A 468 -12.71 -22.37 -11.74
C VAL A 468 -12.42 -21.25 -12.71
N ARG A 469 -11.17 -20.77 -12.80
CA ARG A 469 -10.82 -19.72 -13.74
C ARG A 469 -10.94 -20.16 -15.21
N MET A 470 -10.68 -21.44 -15.50
CA MET A 470 -10.86 -22.00 -16.84
C MET A 470 -12.31 -22.42 -17.12
N TYR A 471 -13.04 -22.88 -16.12
CA TYR A 471 -14.48 -23.18 -16.20
C TYR A 471 -15.30 -21.88 -16.43
N GLY A 472 -14.85 -20.77 -15.88
CA GLY A 472 -15.48 -19.45 -15.92
C GLY A 472 -16.30 -19.15 -14.68
N PHE A 473 -15.97 -18.04 -14.03
CA PHE A 473 -16.68 -17.57 -12.81
C PHE A 473 -18.16 -17.30 -13.06
N ASP A 474 -18.53 -16.88 -14.26
CA ASP A 474 -19.91 -16.60 -14.65
C ASP A 474 -20.79 -17.87 -14.68
N ASN A 475 -20.19 -19.05 -14.76
CA ASN A 475 -20.87 -20.34 -14.74
C ASN A 475 -21.16 -20.84 -13.32
N ILE A 476 -20.68 -20.16 -12.28
CA ILE A 476 -20.93 -20.52 -10.89
C ILE A 476 -22.33 -20.04 -10.48
N PRO A 477 -23.23 -20.92 -10.02
CA PRO A 477 -24.56 -20.51 -9.61
C PRO A 477 -24.51 -19.71 -8.30
N SER A 478 -25.26 -18.61 -8.25
CA SER A 478 -25.48 -17.90 -6.97
C SER A 478 -26.39 -18.74 -6.07
N THR A 479 -25.86 -19.18 -4.95
CA THR A 479 -26.61 -19.95 -3.95
C THR A 479 -26.66 -19.23 -2.61
N LEU A 480 -27.70 -19.47 -1.83
CA LEU A 480 -27.75 -19.02 -0.44
C LEU A 480 -26.90 -19.97 0.43
N PRO A 481 -26.13 -19.45 1.38
CA PRO A 481 -25.37 -20.32 2.28
C PRO A 481 -26.31 -21.11 3.19
N GLU A 482 -26.09 -22.41 3.29
CA GLU A 482 -26.73 -23.27 4.30
C GLU A 482 -25.89 -23.25 5.57
N MET A 483 -26.50 -22.76 6.67
CA MET A 483 -25.81 -22.69 7.95
C MET A 483 -26.77 -22.99 9.10
N SER A 484 -26.25 -23.63 10.14
CA SER A 484 -27.00 -23.80 11.38
C SER A 484 -27.28 -22.42 11.98
N MET A 485 -28.56 -22.15 12.22
CA MET A 485 -28.96 -20.94 12.91
C MET A 485 -28.50 -20.97 14.36
N THR A 486 -27.65 -20.03 14.74
CA THR A 486 -27.24 -19.81 16.12
C THR A 486 -27.72 -18.46 16.60
N ILE A 487 -28.11 -18.36 17.85
CA ILE A 487 -28.46 -17.06 18.44
C ILE A 487 -27.16 -16.25 18.57
N GLY A 488 -27.06 -15.18 17.79
CA GLY A 488 -25.97 -14.23 17.91
C GLY A 488 -26.00 -13.55 19.28
N LYS A 489 -24.87 -13.53 19.99
CA LYS A 489 -24.76 -12.90 21.30
C LYS A 489 -23.48 -12.08 21.37
N ARG A 490 -23.61 -10.85 21.87
CA ARG A 490 -22.44 -10.03 22.21
C ARG A 490 -21.75 -10.58 23.46
N THR A 491 -20.44 -10.45 23.52
CA THR A 491 -19.70 -10.65 24.76
C THR A 491 -20.06 -9.56 25.77
N GLU A 492 -19.81 -9.76 27.06
CA GLU A 492 -20.10 -8.79 28.11
C GLU A 492 -19.40 -7.42 27.83
N ILE A 493 -18.16 -7.47 27.37
CA ILE A 493 -17.41 -6.25 27.01
C ILE A 493 -18.04 -5.56 25.81
N GLN A 494 -18.44 -6.28 24.77
CA GLN A 494 -19.12 -5.72 23.61
C GLN A 494 -20.46 -5.08 23.99
N GLU A 495 -21.21 -5.70 24.89
CA GLU A 495 -22.48 -5.18 25.39
C GLU A 495 -22.29 -3.88 26.18
N LYS A 496 -21.30 -3.85 27.07
CA LYS A 496 -20.96 -2.63 27.83
C LYS A 496 -20.53 -1.49 26.91
N LYS A 497 -19.70 -1.77 25.90
CA LYS A 497 -19.28 -0.76 24.89
C LYS A 497 -20.47 -0.25 24.08
N HIS A 498 -21.35 -1.13 23.65
CA HIS A 498 -22.54 -0.75 22.91
C HIS A 498 -23.48 0.10 23.78
N MET A 499 -23.72 -0.32 25.01
CA MET A 499 -24.51 0.45 25.99
C MET A 499 -23.95 1.86 26.20
N MET A 500 -22.62 2.01 26.32
CA MET A 500 -22.00 3.34 26.45
C MET A 500 -22.19 4.20 25.20
N LYS A 501 -22.04 3.64 24.00
CA LYS A 501 -22.28 4.38 22.74
C LYS A 501 -23.74 4.85 22.65
N VAL A 502 -24.70 4.01 23.00
CA VAL A 502 -26.12 4.40 23.05
C VAL A 502 -26.35 5.49 24.09
N LEU A 503 -25.79 5.34 25.28
CA LEU A 503 -25.92 6.32 26.37
C LEU A 503 -25.38 7.70 25.95
N LEU A 504 -24.18 7.74 25.38
CA LEU A 504 -23.54 9.00 24.99
C LEU A 504 -24.31 9.70 23.85
N LYS A 505 -24.81 8.94 22.89
CA LYS A 505 -25.70 9.45 21.86
C LYS A 505 -26.99 10.03 22.47
N ASP A 506 -27.61 9.33 23.42
CA ASP A 506 -28.84 9.77 24.08
C ASP A 506 -28.61 11.02 24.98
N LEU A 507 -27.37 11.22 25.45
CA LEU A 507 -26.90 12.46 26.10
C LEU A 507 -26.55 13.58 25.09
N GLY A 508 -26.81 13.40 23.77
CA GLY A 508 -26.64 14.44 22.78
C GLY A 508 -25.20 14.58 22.23
N LEU A 509 -24.34 13.59 22.46
CA LEU A 509 -22.98 13.61 21.94
C LEU A 509 -22.90 12.91 20.57
N HIS A 510 -22.03 13.40 19.70
CA HIS A 510 -21.76 12.83 18.38
C HIS A 510 -20.53 11.93 18.42
N GLU A 511 -20.65 10.71 17.85
CA GLU A 511 -19.51 9.80 17.71
C GLU A 511 -18.54 10.32 16.65
N THR A 512 -17.26 10.31 16.99
CA THR A 512 -16.17 10.73 16.10
C THR A 512 -15.19 9.59 15.93
N LEU A 513 -14.61 9.49 14.73
CA LEU A 513 -13.52 8.58 14.42
C LEU A 513 -12.33 9.41 13.92
N THR A 514 -11.25 9.38 14.68
CA THR A 514 -10.03 10.13 14.36
C THR A 514 -8.87 9.19 14.08
N TYR A 515 -7.78 9.72 13.53
CA TYR A 515 -6.60 8.91 13.23
C TYR A 515 -5.88 8.44 14.49
N SER A 516 -5.43 7.19 14.49
CA SER A 516 -4.56 6.64 15.54
C SER A 516 -3.14 7.20 15.51
N LEU A 517 -2.76 7.86 14.41
CA LEU A 517 -1.46 8.49 14.22
C LEU A 517 -1.54 10.00 14.43
N THR A 518 -0.51 10.55 15.07
CA THR A 518 -0.36 11.98 15.36
C THR A 518 1.08 12.43 15.11
N SER A 519 1.36 13.71 15.33
CA SER A 519 2.73 14.23 15.25
C SER A 519 3.49 14.05 16.56
N PRO A 520 4.82 13.96 16.52
CA PRO A 520 5.67 13.93 17.72
C PRO A 520 5.49 15.15 18.65
N SER A 521 5.10 16.31 18.08
CA SER A 521 4.88 17.54 18.85
C SER A 521 3.58 17.56 19.65
N LEU A 522 2.64 16.66 19.37
CA LEU A 522 1.31 16.60 19.99
C LEU A 522 1.09 15.36 20.87
N VAL A 523 1.88 14.32 20.69
CA VAL A 523 1.63 12.99 21.27
C VAL A 523 1.57 12.97 22.79
N HIS A 524 2.30 13.86 23.47
CA HIS A 524 2.40 13.89 24.92
C HIS A 524 1.46 14.90 25.60
N ASP A 525 0.72 15.71 24.82
CA ASP A 525 -0.03 16.86 25.35
C ASP A 525 -1.06 16.49 26.42
N PHE A 526 -1.74 15.36 26.31
CA PHE A 526 -2.80 14.92 27.22
C PHE A 526 -2.58 13.48 27.73
N ASN A 527 -1.36 12.97 27.63
CA ASN A 527 -1.05 11.62 28.05
C ASN A 527 -1.08 11.48 29.59
N ILE A 528 -1.98 10.62 30.10
CA ILE A 528 -2.09 10.29 31.53
C ILE A 528 -2.02 8.78 31.80
N PHE A 529 -2.01 7.93 30.77
CA PHE A 529 -2.10 6.48 30.92
C PHE A 529 -0.88 5.72 30.39
N HIS A 530 -0.02 6.35 29.64
CA HIS A 530 1.13 5.70 29.01
C HIS A 530 2.44 6.20 29.57
N ASP A 531 3.22 5.31 30.18
CA ASP A 531 4.57 5.60 30.72
C ASP A 531 5.66 5.29 29.69
N GLN A 532 5.33 4.56 28.63
CA GLN A 532 6.26 4.15 27.58
C GLN A 532 6.17 5.10 26.37
N GLU A 533 7.26 5.17 25.60
CA GLU A 533 7.31 5.92 24.34
C GLU A 533 6.24 5.47 23.34
N PRO A 534 5.73 6.40 22.52
CA PRO A 534 4.83 6.07 21.42
C PRO A 534 5.54 5.20 20.37
N VAL A 535 4.80 4.41 19.63
CA VAL A 535 5.32 3.66 18.50
C VAL A 535 5.55 4.62 17.33
N LYS A 536 6.77 4.62 16.77
CA LYS A 536 7.13 5.42 15.59
C LYS A 536 7.04 4.58 14.33
N LEU A 537 6.51 5.16 13.26
CA LEU A 537 6.56 4.53 11.94
C LEU A 537 7.97 4.63 11.36
N ALA A 538 8.44 3.55 10.72
CA ALA A 538 9.76 3.53 10.08
C ALA A 538 9.81 4.47 8.85
N MET A 539 8.72 4.53 8.07
CA MET A 539 8.58 5.38 6.88
C MET A 539 7.19 6.03 6.89
N PRO A 540 7.00 7.15 7.61
CA PRO A 540 5.72 7.86 7.59
C PRO A 540 5.54 8.64 6.29
N LEU A 541 4.28 8.79 5.84
CA LEU A 541 3.94 9.64 4.69
C LEU A 541 4.14 11.14 4.99
N GLY A 542 4.05 11.53 6.27
CA GLY A 542 4.25 12.90 6.73
C GLY A 542 4.51 12.93 8.23
N GLU A 543 5.15 13.98 8.73
CA GLU A 543 5.49 14.14 10.16
C GLU A 543 4.25 14.22 11.06
N GLU A 544 3.16 14.79 10.53
CA GLU A 544 1.89 14.96 11.24
C GLU A 544 1.20 13.64 11.62
N ARG A 545 1.64 12.50 11.01
CA ARG A 545 1.13 11.15 11.24
C ARG A 545 2.24 10.11 11.36
N SER A 546 3.27 10.43 12.13
CA SER A 546 4.47 9.60 12.23
C SER A 546 4.57 8.78 13.51
N VAL A 547 3.72 9.06 14.51
CA VAL A 547 3.71 8.34 15.80
C VAL A 547 2.28 7.96 16.21
N THR A 548 2.14 6.89 16.99
CA THR A 548 0.83 6.51 17.55
C THR A 548 0.43 7.43 18.67
N ARG A 549 -0.88 7.76 18.77
CA ARG A 549 -1.43 8.62 19.84
C ARG A 549 -1.42 7.94 21.21
N GLN A 550 -1.15 8.72 22.25
CA GLN A 550 -1.22 8.30 23.66
C GLN A 550 -2.46 8.85 24.39
N SER A 551 -3.20 9.75 23.78
CA SER A 551 -4.49 10.29 24.23
C SER A 551 -5.39 10.55 23.02
N ILE A 552 -6.71 10.49 23.21
CA ILE A 552 -7.70 10.81 22.19
C ILE A 552 -8.04 12.31 22.23
N ILE A 553 -7.86 12.99 23.37
CA ILE A 553 -8.24 14.40 23.56
C ILE A 553 -7.65 15.29 22.47
N GLY A 554 -6.35 15.19 22.20
CA GLY A 554 -5.70 16.03 21.18
C GLY A 554 -6.36 15.92 19.81
N SER A 555 -6.76 14.70 19.42
CA SER A 555 -7.49 14.47 18.17
C SER A 555 -8.87 15.10 18.16
N LEU A 556 -9.61 15.04 19.27
CA LEU A 556 -10.92 15.70 19.39
C LEU A 556 -10.81 17.23 19.36
N LEU A 557 -9.74 17.81 19.93
CA LEU A 557 -9.49 19.25 19.85
C LEU A 557 -9.26 19.69 18.40
N GLN A 558 -8.55 18.91 17.59
CA GLN A 558 -8.39 19.18 16.17
C GLN A 558 -9.74 19.16 15.42
N VAL A 559 -10.63 18.21 15.78
CA VAL A 559 -12.00 18.17 15.20
C VAL A 559 -12.82 19.39 15.64
N ILE A 560 -12.71 19.83 16.90
CA ILE A 560 -13.37 21.06 17.38
C ILE A 560 -12.86 22.27 16.60
N ASN A 561 -11.56 22.45 16.47
CA ASN A 561 -10.96 23.53 15.67
C ASN A 561 -11.50 23.52 14.23
N TYR A 562 -11.52 22.34 13.58
CA TYR A 562 -12.05 22.19 12.23
C TYR A 562 -13.50 22.66 12.12
N ASN A 563 -14.35 22.34 13.09
CA ASN A 563 -15.75 22.74 13.10
C ASN A 563 -15.91 24.24 13.42
N GLN A 564 -15.19 24.76 14.43
CA GLN A 564 -15.23 26.16 14.82
C GLN A 564 -14.77 27.09 13.68
N SER A 565 -13.73 26.69 12.92
CA SER A 565 -13.27 27.38 11.70
C SER A 565 -14.35 27.48 10.61
N ARG A 566 -15.41 26.65 10.70
CA ARG A 566 -16.57 26.62 9.79
C ARG A 566 -17.85 27.17 10.43
N ASN A 567 -17.70 28.00 11.45
CA ASN A 567 -18.79 28.65 12.21
C ASN A 567 -19.72 27.67 12.98
N MET A 568 -19.33 26.42 13.18
CA MET A 568 -20.01 25.50 14.09
C MET A 568 -19.43 25.67 15.49
N LYS A 569 -20.12 26.48 16.32
CA LYS A 569 -19.63 26.88 17.64
C LYS A 569 -19.95 25.87 18.73
N ASP A 570 -21.06 25.18 18.60
CA ASP A 570 -21.60 24.23 19.57
C ASP A 570 -21.22 22.82 19.12
N VAL A 571 -20.20 22.22 19.76
CA VAL A 571 -19.60 20.95 19.34
C VAL A 571 -19.47 20.03 20.54
N HIS A 572 -20.13 18.86 20.49
CA HIS A 572 -20.17 17.88 21.57
C HIS A 572 -19.85 16.50 21.00
N LEU A 573 -18.63 16.03 21.25
CA LEU A 573 -18.05 14.85 20.61
C LEU A 573 -17.70 13.78 21.63
N TYR A 574 -17.75 12.52 21.21
CA TYR A 574 -17.07 11.43 21.90
C TYR A 574 -16.38 10.49 20.91
N GLU A 575 -15.34 9.83 21.36
CA GLU A 575 -14.67 8.76 20.64
C GLU A 575 -14.33 7.62 21.59
N LEU A 576 -14.69 6.41 21.20
CA LEU A 576 -14.32 5.17 21.88
C LEU A 576 -13.32 4.42 20.99
N SER A 577 -12.05 4.47 21.34
CA SER A 577 -10.98 3.99 20.50
C SER A 577 -9.75 3.56 21.31
N THR A 578 -8.67 3.18 20.62
CA THR A 578 -7.44 2.70 21.21
C THR A 578 -6.36 3.79 21.22
N THR A 579 -5.58 3.82 22.30
CA THR A 579 -4.34 4.58 22.44
C THR A 579 -3.18 3.61 22.61
N TYR A 580 -1.97 4.03 22.25
CA TYR A 580 -0.85 3.11 22.08
C TYR A 580 0.45 3.65 22.66
N SER A 581 1.23 2.76 23.23
CA SER A 581 2.65 2.94 23.49
C SER A 581 3.39 1.64 23.23
N LYS A 582 4.71 1.66 23.29
CA LYS A 582 5.52 0.49 23.00
C LYS A 582 5.15 -0.70 23.90
N GLY A 583 4.51 -1.73 23.31
CA GLY A 583 4.06 -2.93 24.00
C GLY A 583 2.75 -2.79 24.81
N VAL A 584 2.04 -1.65 24.71
CA VAL A 584 0.78 -1.40 25.47
C VAL A 584 -0.28 -0.80 24.55
N GLU A 585 -1.47 -1.41 24.59
CA GLU A 585 -2.68 -0.93 23.93
C GLU A 585 -3.78 -0.73 24.98
N LEU A 586 -4.38 0.45 25.04
CA LEU A 586 -5.46 0.77 25.97
C LEU A 586 -6.70 1.21 25.20
N GLN A 587 -7.85 0.63 25.58
CA GLN A 587 -9.15 1.12 25.11
C GLN A 587 -9.56 2.31 25.96
N ASN A 588 -9.75 3.46 25.32
CA ASN A 588 -10.16 4.68 25.99
C ASN A 588 -11.50 5.20 25.44
N LEU A 589 -12.21 5.95 26.27
CA LEU A 589 -13.33 6.80 25.88
C LEU A 589 -12.93 8.24 26.14
N ALA A 590 -12.96 9.08 25.13
CA ALA A 590 -12.81 10.51 25.30
C ALA A 590 -14.09 11.27 24.92
N ILE A 591 -14.34 12.37 25.63
CA ILE A 591 -15.43 13.32 25.37
C ILE A 591 -14.82 14.70 25.27
N ALA A 592 -15.32 15.54 24.37
CA ALA A 592 -14.96 16.94 24.26
C ALA A 592 -16.18 17.78 23.92
N CYS A 593 -16.44 18.82 24.73
CA CYS A 593 -17.61 19.68 24.61
C CYS A 593 -17.22 21.15 24.66
N THR A 594 -17.82 21.95 23.79
CA THR A 594 -17.68 23.40 23.75
C THR A 594 -18.99 24.05 23.26
N GLY A 595 -19.19 25.31 23.60
CA GLY A 595 -20.35 26.07 23.15
C GLY A 595 -21.61 25.82 23.99
N GLU A 596 -22.77 26.00 23.40
CA GLU A 596 -24.07 25.82 24.03
C GLU A 596 -24.52 24.35 23.91
N TYR A 597 -24.66 23.67 25.04
CA TYR A 597 -25.13 22.29 25.10
C TYR A 597 -26.65 22.15 24.94
N HIS A 598 -27.39 23.07 25.59
CA HIS A 598 -28.85 23.13 25.51
C HIS A 598 -29.33 24.56 25.54
N GLY A 599 -30.04 24.96 24.51
CA GLY A 599 -30.59 26.30 24.39
C GLY A 599 -32.05 26.31 23.94
N LEU A 600 -32.87 27.10 24.60
CA LEU A 600 -34.22 27.44 24.20
C LEU A 600 -34.38 28.97 24.25
N PRO A 601 -33.95 29.68 23.19
CA PRO A 601 -33.88 31.14 23.19
C PRO A 601 -35.21 31.81 23.56
N PHE A 602 -36.35 31.29 23.10
CA PHE A 602 -37.67 31.85 23.44
C PHE A 602 -38.08 31.70 24.92
N LYS A 603 -37.41 30.78 25.65
CA LYS A 603 -37.57 30.60 27.10
C LYS A 603 -36.40 31.19 27.89
N GLN A 604 -35.46 31.86 27.23
CA GLN A 604 -34.24 32.41 27.86
C GLN A 604 -33.41 31.30 28.58
N ILE A 605 -33.47 30.07 28.10
CA ILE A 605 -32.68 28.98 28.63
C ILE A 605 -31.44 28.86 27.76
N SER A 606 -30.24 28.94 28.36
CA SER A 606 -28.96 28.69 27.74
C SER A 606 -28.08 27.94 28.73
N TYR A 607 -27.73 26.70 28.42
CA TYR A 607 -26.83 25.89 29.22
C TYR A 607 -25.58 25.61 28.40
N LYS A 608 -24.50 26.28 28.76
CA LYS A 608 -23.20 26.14 28.10
C LYS A 608 -22.42 24.97 28.66
N ALA A 609 -21.55 24.39 27.82
CA ALA A 609 -20.61 23.39 28.28
C ALA A 609 -19.74 23.97 29.41
N ASP A 610 -19.64 23.21 30.50
CA ASP A 610 -18.83 23.55 31.68
C ASP A 610 -18.27 22.28 32.34
N TYR A 611 -17.53 22.46 33.42
CA TYR A 611 -17.00 21.36 34.22
C TYR A 611 -18.09 20.40 34.74
N TYR A 612 -19.23 20.95 35.19
CA TYR A 612 -20.29 20.13 35.77
C TYR A 612 -21.04 19.30 34.73
N LEU A 613 -21.17 19.80 33.51
CA LEU A 613 -21.72 19.03 32.39
C LEU A 613 -20.90 17.76 32.12
N VAL A 614 -19.58 17.92 31.89
CA VAL A 614 -18.73 16.76 31.57
C VAL A 614 -18.55 15.84 32.78
N LYS A 615 -18.57 16.37 34.01
CA LYS A 615 -18.61 15.59 35.25
C LYS A 615 -19.89 14.75 35.32
N GLY A 616 -21.04 15.32 34.99
CA GLY A 616 -22.32 14.63 34.92
C GLY A 616 -22.31 13.47 33.93
N PHE A 617 -21.62 13.58 32.79
CA PHE A 617 -21.44 12.46 31.86
C PHE A 617 -20.63 11.31 32.49
N VAL A 618 -19.56 11.63 33.22
CA VAL A 618 -18.77 10.62 33.95
C VAL A 618 -19.64 9.90 35.00
N GLU A 619 -20.41 10.64 35.78
CA GLU A 619 -21.31 10.09 36.80
C GLU A 619 -22.35 9.16 36.18
N THR A 620 -22.97 9.58 35.08
CA THR A 620 -23.96 8.78 34.36
C THR A 620 -23.35 7.52 33.78
N ILE A 621 -22.12 7.58 33.21
CA ILE A 621 -21.37 6.42 32.70
C ILE A 621 -21.09 5.45 33.87
N PHE A 622 -20.62 5.95 35.01
CA PHE A 622 -20.26 5.12 36.16
C PHE A 622 -21.49 4.44 36.78
N GLU A 623 -22.59 5.18 36.95
CA GLU A 623 -23.86 4.62 37.38
C GLU A 623 -24.31 3.47 36.44
N ARG A 624 -24.23 3.70 35.13
CA ARG A 624 -24.63 2.69 34.15
C ARG A 624 -23.72 1.46 34.13
N LEU A 625 -22.45 1.63 34.49
CA LEU A 625 -21.50 0.54 34.68
C LEU A 625 -21.65 -0.15 36.05
N GLY A 626 -22.49 0.38 36.96
CA GLY A 626 -22.67 -0.14 38.31
C GLY A 626 -21.55 0.26 39.29
N ILE A 627 -20.85 1.36 39.00
CA ILE A 627 -19.80 1.92 39.85
C ILE A 627 -20.42 3.02 40.71
N ASN A 628 -20.73 2.73 41.96
CA ASN A 628 -21.33 3.69 42.89
C ASN A 628 -20.38 4.82 43.28
N GLU A 629 -20.90 6.00 43.63
CA GLU A 629 -20.14 7.19 44.08
C GLU A 629 -19.13 6.90 45.18
N SER A 630 -19.41 5.98 46.09
CA SER A 630 -18.50 5.59 47.16
C SER A 630 -17.25 4.84 46.71
N ARG A 631 -17.19 4.41 45.45
CA ARG A 631 -16.11 3.61 44.86
C ARG A 631 -15.11 4.43 44.05
N TYR A 632 -15.41 5.67 43.70
CA TYR A 632 -14.51 6.57 43.02
C TYR A 632 -14.38 7.91 43.77
N ARG A 633 -13.32 8.61 43.50
CA ARG A 633 -13.07 9.95 44.00
C ARG A 633 -12.48 10.84 42.92
N LEU A 634 -12.77 12.12 43.01
CA LEU A 634 -12.17 13.16 42.20
C LEU A 634 -11.03 13.80 42.98
N GLU A 635 -9.83 13.83 42.39
CA GLU A 635 -8.65 14.41 42.98
C GLU A 635 -8.16 15.54 42.08
N ARG A 636 -7.90 16.71 42.65
CA ARG A 636 -7.47 17.87 41.87
C ARG A 636 -6.21 17.57 41.09
N VAL A 637 -6.16 17.99 39.82
CA VAL A 637 -4.94 17.93 38.99
C VAL A 637 -3.91 18.91 39.57
N GLU A 638 -2.64 18.58 39.49
CA GLU A 638 -1.52 19.37 39.99
C GLU A 638 -1.50 20.78 39.36
N SER A 639 -1.10 21.78 40.14
CA SER A 639 -1.15 23.20 39.73
C SER A 639 -0.15 23.54 38.61
N ASP A 640 0.86 22.70 38.38
CA ASP A 640 1.87 22.83 37.31
C ASP A 640 1.54 22.04 36.03
N ASN A 641 0.43 21.33 36.04
CA ASN A 641 -0.05 20.63 34.85
C ASN A 641 -0.40 21.64 33.75
N GLN A 642 0.16 21.43 32.55
CA GLN A 642 -0.05 22.34 31.42
C GLN A 642 -1.11 21.85 30.42
N SER A 643 -1.65 20.64 30.60
CA SER A 643 -2.68 20.05 29.72
C SER A 643 -4.10 20.42 30.20
N PHE A 644 -4.32 20.46 31.52
CA PHE A 644 -5.62 20.68 32.12
C PHE A 644 -5.63 21.95 33.03
N HIS A 645 -6.76 22.61 33.07
CA HIS A 645 -6.93 23.83 33.88
C HIS A 645 -6.78 23.52 35.38
N PRO A 646 -5.85 24.13 36.10
CA PRO A 646 -5.52 23.75 37.50
C PRO A 646 -6.66 23.93 38.51
N GLY A 647 -7.62 24.82 38.22
CA GLY A 647 -8.76 25.06 39.09
C GLY A 647 -10.08 24.43 38.64
N ARG A 648 -10.10 23.77 37.46
CA ARG A 648 -11.32 23.24 36.87
C ARG A 648 -11.10 21.86 36.25
N SER A 649 -10.26 21.05 36.90
CA SER A 649 -9.99 19.68 36.46
C SER A 649 -9.66 18.75 37.60
N ALA A 650 -9.95 17.47 37.41
CA ALA A 650 -9.71 16.45 38.41
C ALA A 650 -9.36 15.09 37.72
N TYR A 651 -8.44 14.36 38.33
CA TYR A 651 -8.27 12.94 38.07
C TYR A 651 -9.41 12.16 38.71
N ILE A 652 -9.83 11.12 37.99
CA ILE A 652 -10.84 10.18 38.48
C ILE A 652 -10.12 8.94 38.95
N LYS A 653 -10.23 8.64 40.26
CA LYS A 653 -9.57 7.48 40.86
C LYS A 653 -10.58 6.44 41.35
N VAL A 654 -10.36 5.18 40.96
CA VAL A 654 -11.09 4.02 41.52
C VAL A 654 -10.08 3.13 42.21
N GLN A 655 -10.31 2.75 43.47
CA GLN A 655 -9.39 1.91 44.24
C GLN A 655 -7.93 2.43 44.25
N ASN A 656 -7.72 3.74 44.30
CA ASN A 656 -6.45 4.44 44.23
C ASN A 656 -5.74 4.48 42.85
N GLU A 657 -6.27 3.86 41.83
CA GLU A 657 -5.76 3.93 40.45
C GLU A 657 -6.44 5.06 39.67
N VAL A 658 -5.67 5.81 38.89
CA VAL A 658 -6.21 6.81 37.96
C VAL A 658 -6.85 6.08 36.78
N VAL A 659 -8.18 6.21 36.68
CA VAL A 659 -8.96 5.62 35.59
C VAL A 659 -9.45 6.67 34.59
N GLY A 660 -9.22 7.94 34.86
CA GLY A 660 -9.63 9.02 33.95
C GLY A 660 -9.24 10.41 34.44
N VAL A 661 -9.58 11.36 33.61
CA VAL A 661 -9.52 12.79 33.86
C VAL A 661 -10.79 13.48 33.39
N VAL A 662 -11.23 14.49 34.08
CA VAL A 662 -12.35 15.36 33.71
C VAL A 662 -11.99 16.79 33.96
N GLY A 663 -12.28 17.71 33.04
CA GLY A 663 -12.04 19.12 33.27
C GLY A 663 -11.99 20.00 32.04
N GLN A 664 -11.62 21.27 32.26
CA GLN A 664 -11.36 22.22 31.19
C GLN A 664 -9.94 22.05 30.68
N VAL A 665 -9.76 22.19 29.39
CA VAL A 665 -8.44 22.25 28.74
C VAL A 665 -7.67 23.46 29.26
N HIS A 666 -6.36 23.34 29.47
CA HIS A 666 -5.52 24.45 29.92
C HIS A 666 -5.48 25.57 28.86
N PRO A 667 -5.50 26.87 29.24
CA PRO A 667 -5.44 27.97 28.27
C PRO A 667 -4.25 27.92 27.29
N LEU A 668 -3.11 27.39 27.71
CA LEU A 668 -1.95 27.17 26.82
C LEU A 668 -2.26 26.13 25.71
N MET A 669 -2.98 25.07 26.05
CA MET A 669 -3.40 24.06 25.10
C MET A 669 -4.53 24.56 24.20
N GLU A 670 -5.50 25.34 24.77
CA GLU A 670 -6.50 26.00 23.94
C GLU A 670 -5.87 26.88 22.88
N LYS A 671 -4.82 27.64 23.23
CA LYS A 671 -4.05 28.42 22.25
C LYS A 671 -3.28 27.56 21.25
N LYS A 672 -2.66 26.46 21.71
CA LYS A 672 -1.90 25.52 20.83
C LYS A 672 -2.78 24.88 19.79
N TYR A 673 -4.00 24.49 20.18
CA TYR A 673 -4.97 23.81 19.28
C TYR A 673 -5.95 24.76 18.59
N ASP A 674 -5.83 26.08 18.86
CA ASP A 674 -6.71 27.12 18.34
C ASP A 674 -8.20 26.84 18.63
N VAL A 675 -8.51 26.54 19.88
CA VAL A 675 -9.87 26.28 20.40
C VAL A 675 -10.13 27.12 21.62
N LYS A 676 -11.41 27.24 22.05
CA LYS A 676 -11.78 28.04 23.18
C LYS A 676 -12.87 27.39 24.03
N ASP A 677 -12.71 27.51 25.37
CA ASP A 677 -13.67 27.04 26.36
C ASP A 677 -14.06 25.56 26.15
N VAL A 678 -13.07 24.68 26.06
CA VAL A 678 -13.29 23.24 25.82
C VAL A 678 -13.20 22.45 27.11
N TYR A 679 -14.20 21.64 27.37
CA TYR A 679 -14.28 20.71 28.50
C TYR A 679 -14.15 19.27 28.00
N VAL A 680 -13.31 18.49 28.67
CA VAL A 680 -12.91 17.15 28.20
C VAL A 680 -13.02 16.10 29.31
N VAL A 681 -13.19 14.87 28.86
CA VAL A 681 -13.07 13.67 29.67
C VAL A 681 -12.21 12.69 28.91
N GLU A 682 -11.33 11.94 29.56
CA GLU A 682 -10.77 10.71 29.04
C GLU A 682 -10.80 9.62 30.11
N LEU A 683 -11.35 8.45 29.76
CA LEU A 683 -11.53 7.29 30.64
C LEU A 683 -10.80 6.09 30.07
N ASN A 684 -9.99 5.41 30.89
CA ASN A 684 -9.40 4.12 30.57
C ASN A 684 -10.45 3.01 30.69
N LEU A 685 -11.05 2.64 29.55
CA LEU A 685 -12.06 1.58 29.50
C LEU A 685 -11.46 0.21 29.78
N SER A 686 -10.21 -0.03 29.42
CA SER A 686 -9.54 -1.30 29.73
C SER A 686 -9.53 -1.58 31.23
N ALA A 687 -9.35 -0.55 32.06
CA ALA A 687 -9.44 -0.66 33.51
C ALA A 687 -10.89 -0.73 33.99
N LEU A 688 -11.76 0.16 33.53
CA LEU A 688 -13.15 0.29 34.00
C LEU A 688 -14.02 -0.93 33.70
N LEU A 689 -13.90 -1.54 32.50
CA LEU A 689 -14.69 -2.68 32.10
C LEU A 689 -14.35 -3.97 32.86
N ASN A 690 -13.16 -4.03 33.47
CA ASN A 690 -12.71 -5.13 34.31
C ASN A 690 -13.09 -4.98 35.79
N ILE A 691 -13.63 -3.82 36.20
CA ILE A 691 -14.08 -3.62 37.58
C ILE A 691 -15.25 -4.53 37.88
N LYS A 692 -15.09 -5.37 38.92
CA LYS A 692 -16.18 -6.18 39.43
C LYS A 692 -17.24 -5.31 40.06
N THR A 693 -18.40 -5.21 39.46
CA THR A 693 -19.55 -4.50 39.97
C THR A 693 -20.50 -5.47 40.68
N GLY A 694 -21.16 -5.01 41.73
CA GLY A 694 -22.17 -5.78 42.45
C GLY A 694 -23.42 -5.97 41.59
N LYS A 695 -24.17 -7.05 41.86
CA LYS A 695 -25.51 -7.21 41.25
C LYS A 695 -26.42 -6.07 41.77
N VAL A 696 -27.22 -5.50 40.88
CA VAL A 696 -28.30 -4.59 41.28
C VAL A 696 -29.22 -5.29 42.30
N LYS A 697 -29.37 -4.68 43.46
CA LYS A 697 -30.25 -5.17 44.50
C LYS A 697 -31.48 -4.29 44.60
N TYR A 698 -32.66 -4.91 44.59
CA TYR A 698 -33.88 -4.19 44.82
C TYR A 698 -33.88 -3.61 46.22
N GLN A 699 -34.23 -2.33 46.33
CA GLN A 699 -34.51 -1.64 47.60
C GLN A 699 -35.97 -1.18 47.56
N PRO A 700 -36.76 -1.53 48.58
CA PRO A 700 -38.14 -1.08 48.66
C PRO A 700 -38.22 0.44 48.86
N ILE A 701 -39.25 1.05 48.32
CA ILE A 701 -39.52 2.49 48.54
C ILE A 701 -39.70 2.71 50.02
N PRO A 702 -39.04 3.72 50.63
CA PRO A 702 -39.20 4.02 52.05
C PRO A 702 -40.65 4.32 52.40
N GLN A 703 -41.14 3.72 53.47
CA GLN A 703 -42.52 3.88 53.92
C GLN A 703 -42.72 5.05 54.89
N TYR A 704 -41.62 5.59 55.45
CA TYR A 704 -41.63 6.70 56.40
C TYR A 704 -41.18 7.98 55.73
N PRO A 705 -41.78 9.18 56.14
CA PRO A 705 -41.47 10.44 55.54
C PRO A 705 -40.01 10.87 55.84
N SER A 706 -39.40 11.57 54.89
CA SER A 706 -38.12 12.23 55.06
C SER A 706 -38.31 13.62 55.68
N VAL A 707 -37.26 14.12 56.33
CA VAL A 707 -37.17 15.48 56.85
C VAL A 707 -35.95 16.17 56.26
N SER A 708 -36.14 17.37 55.74
CA SER A 708 -35.07 18.19 55.16
C SER A 708 -34.56 19.24 56.11
N ARG A 709 -33.26 19.47 56.14
CA ARG A 709 -32.59 20.54 56.92
C ARG A 709 -31.52 21.20 56.10
N ASP A 710 -31.48 22.50 56.07
CA ASP A 710 -30.45 23.30 55.41
C ASP A 710 -29.40 23.69 56.41
N ILE A 711 -28.13 23.61 56.03
CA ILE A 711 -27.00 24.12 56.78
C ILE A 711 -26.10 24.93 55.87
N ALA A 712 -25.55 26.02 56.39
CA ALA A 712 -24.48 26.74 55.67
C ALA A 712 -23.19 26.62 56.50
N LEU A 713 -22.17 26.04 55.89
CA LEU A 713 -20.88 25.78 56.50
C LEU A 713 -19.81 26.70 55.88
N VAL A 714 -19.10 27.41 56.76
CA VAL A 714 -17.91 28.21 56.36
C VAL A 714 -16.69 27.35 56.58
N MET A 715 -15.91 27.21 55.51
CA MET A 715 -14.71 26.36 55.51
C MET A 715 -13.60 27.00 54.64
N ASP A 716 -12.40 26.49 54.77
CA ASP A 716 -11.29 26.91 53.91
C ASP A 716 -11.65 26.66 52.42
N GLU A 717 -11.26 27.56 51.52
CA GLU A 717 -11.55 27.45 50.10
C GLU A 717 -10.96 26.17 49.46
N SER A 718 -9.81 25.69 49.97
CA SER A 718 -9.17 24.47 49.51
C SER A 718 -9.91 23.18 49.84
N VAL A 719 -10.82 23.17 50.83
CA VAL A 719 -11.57 21.99 51.26
C VAL A 719 -12.60 21.60 50.18
N PRO A 720 -12.55 20.38 49.63
CA PRO A 720 -13.56 19.92 48.70
C PRO A 720 -14.92 19.74 49.36
N ALA A 721 -15.96 20.39 48.82
CA ALA A 721 -17.31 20.33 49.39
C ALA A 721 -17.87 18.88 49.40
N ASN A 722 -17.48 18.04 48.41
CA ASN A 722 -17.88 16.62 48.40
C ASN A 722 -17.33 15.82 49.58
N ASP A 723 -16.09 16.10 50.02
CA ASP A 723 -15.50 15.42 51.19
C ASP A 723 -16.29 15.73 52.47
N VAL A 724 -16.74 16.97 52.57
CA VAL A 724 -17.65 17.43 53.68
C VAL A 724 -18.99 16.69 53.60
N CYS A 725 -19.60 16.59 52.39
CA CYS A 725 -20.85 15.83 52.19
C CYS A 725 -20.69 14.35 52.57
N GLN A 726 -19.60 13.72 52.13
CA GLN A 726 -19.32 12.32 52.49
C GLN A 726 -19.12 12.13 54.01
N LYS A 727 -18.47 13.08 54.66
CA LYS A 727 -18.32 13.06 56.12
C LYS A 727 -19.66 13.22 56.82
N ILE A 728 -20.53 14.11 56.36
CA ILE A 728 -21.89 14.27 56.85
C ILE A 728 -22.66 12.96 56.79
N ILE A 729 -22.69 12.29 55.64
CA ILE A 729 -23.37 10.99 55.47
C ILE A 729 -22.80 9.95 56.45
N LYS A 730 -21.49 9.84 56.53
CA LYS A 730 -20.81 8.84 57.41
C LYS A 730 -21.05 9.10 58.88
N SER A 731 -21.07 10.37 59.32
CA SER A 731 -21.25 10.72 60.73
C SER A 731 -22.69 10.71 61.22
N SER A 732 -23.67 10.67 60.32
CA SER A 732 -25.11 10.73 60.59
C SER A 732 -25.71 9.42 61.13
N ASN A 733 -24.93 8.39 61.41
CA ASN A 733 -25.44 7.04 61.76
C ASN A 733 -26.42 6.48 60.71
N LYS A 734 -26.23 6.78 59.43
CA LYS A 734 -27.09 6.35 58.30
C LYS A 734 -28.47 7.05 58.25
N LEU A 735 -28.70 8.09 59.06
CA LEU A 735 -29.93 8.84 59.02
C LEU A 735 -29.98 9.87 57.87
N VAL A 736 -28.85 10.45 57.49
CA VAL A 736 -28.77 11.28 56.26
C VAL A 736 -28.66 10.36 55.06
N LYS A 737 -29.67 10.39 54.17
CA LYS A 737 -29.77 9.60 52.96
C LYS A 737 -29.20 10.30 51.75
N ALA A 738 -29.30 11.65 51.71
CA ALA A 738 -28.82 12.45 50.62
C ALA A 738 -28.33 13.81 51.15
N THR A 739 -27.34 14.36 50.47
CA THR A 739 -26.84 15.74 50.64
C THR A 739 -26.90 16.44 49.28
N ASN A 740 -27.41 17.67 49.25
CA ASN A 740 -27.46 18.46 48.02
C ASN A 740 -26.87 19.85 48.28
N ILE A 741 -25.79 20.18 47.58
CA ILE A 741 -25.20 21.52 47.64
C ILE A 741 -26.03 22.41 46.71
N PHE A 742 -26.63 23.45 47.24
CA PHE A 742 -27.51 24.36 46.50
C PHE A 742 -26.98 25.78 46.38
N ASP A 743 -25.98 26.17 47.20
CA ASP A 743 -25.31 27.46 47.07
C ASP A 743 -23.85 27.38 47.54
N VAL A 744 -22.98 28.12 46.89
CA VAL A 744 -21.58 28.35 47.26
C VAL A 744 -21.28 29.85 47.18
N TYR A 745 -20.97 30.46 48.30
CA TYR A 745 -20.71 31.87 48.37
C TYR A 745 -19.26 32.15 48.79
N VAL A 746 -18.62 33.04 48.02
CA VAL A 746 -17.29 33.60 48.30
C VAL A 746 -17.44 35.12 48.13
N GLY A 747 -17.15 35.90 49.16
CA GLY A 747 -17.31 37.35 49.07
C GLY A 747 -17.24 38.06 50.41
N GLU A 748 -17.66 39.34 50.47
CA GLU A 748 -17.45 40.29 51.59
C GLU A 748 -17.95 39.85 52.97
N HIS A 749 -18.81 38.85 53.06
CA HIS A 749 -19.37 38.34 54.33
C HIS A 749 -18.73 36.99 54.74
N VAL A 750 -17.64 36.61 54.13
CA VAL A 750 -16.87 35.42 54.46
C VAL A 750 -15.36 35.79 54.51
N GLU A 751 -14.64 35.28 55.51
CA GLU A 751 -13.22 35.60 55.67
C GLU A 751 -12.44 35.29 54.42
N ALA A 752 -11.45 36.11 54.10
CA ALA A 752 -10.58 35.88 52.96
C ALA A 752 -9.92 34.48 53.01
N GLY A 753 -9.99 33.72 51.90
CA GLY A 753 -9.49 32.32 51.81
C GLY A 753 -10.51 31.27 52.31
N LYS A 754 -11.73 31.72 52.68
CA LYS A 754 -12.82 30.80 53.05
C LYS A 754 -13.99 30.89 52.06
N LYS A 755 -14.82 29.87 52.04
CA LYS A 755 -16.09 29.77 51.31
C LYS A 755 -17.21 29.33 52.23
N SER A 756 -18.43 29.80 51.95
CA SER A 756 -19.64 29.31 52.59
C SER A 756 -20.35 28.35 51.63
N VAL A 757 -20.63 27.14 52.07
CA VAL A 757 -21.32 26.12 51.29
C VAL A 757 -22.65 25.78 51.92
N ALA A 758 -23.74 26.04 51.24
CA ALA A 758 -25.08 25.72 51.68
C ALA A 758 -25.47 24.30 51.21
N ILE A 759 -25.81 23.43 52.14
CA ILE A 759 -26.09 22.04 51.93
C ILE A 759 -27.45 21.67 52.50
N ASN A 760 -28.29 21.11 51.66
CA ASN A 760 -29.54 20.48 52.10
C ASN A 760 -29.27 19.02 52.50
N LEU A 761 -29.72 18.65 53.68
CA LEU A 761 -29.59 17.29 54.24
C LEU A 761 -30.97 16.65 54.32
N THR A 762 -31.10 15.47 53.67
CA THR A 762 -32.32 14.68 53.71
C THR A 762 -32.16 13.57 54.75
N PHE A 763 -32.89 13.68 55.87
CA PHE A 763 -32.94 12.69 56.94
C PHE A 763 -34.10 11.72 56.72
N GLN A 764 -33.86 10.42 56.85
CA GLN A 764 -34.88 9.37 56.75
C GLN A 764 -34.41 8.08 57.45
N ASP A 765 -35.36 7.40 58.11
CA ASP A 765 -35.16 6.10 58.68
C ASP A 765 -36.07 5.10 57.95
N ASP A 766 -35.59 3.92 57.62
CA ASP A 766 -36.32 2.89 56.88
C ASP A 766 -37.32 2.14 57.75
N LYS A 767 -37.28 2.35 59.10
CA LYS A 767 -38.05 1.60 60.08
C LYS A 767 -39.07 2.39 60.88
N LYS A 768 -38.91 3.74 60.92
CA LYS A 768 -39.76 4.61 61.72
C LYS A 768 -39.74 6.08 61.24
N THR A 769 -40.75 6.82 61.62
CA THR A 769 -40.74 8.30 61.49
C THR A 769 -39.74 8.90 62.48
N LEU A 770 -38.84 9.76 61.98
CA LEU A 770 -37.85 10.42 62.83
C LEU A 770 -38.50 11.47 63.70
N LYS A 771 -38.08 11.52 64.97
CA LYS A 771 -38.45 12.57 65.90
C LYS A 771 -37.46 13.72 65.83
N GLU A 772 -37.89 14.96 66.16
CA GLU A 772 -37.06 16.15 66.07
C GLU A 772 -35.78 16.07 66.95
N GLN A 773 -35.90 15.38 68.09
CA GLN A 773 -34.78 15.18 69.02
C GLN A 773 -33.69 14.29 68.35
N GLU A 774 -34.08 13.23 67.61
CA GLU A 774 -33.12 12.35 66.88
C GLU A 774 -32.39 13.06 65.76
N ILE A 775 -33.09 13.99 65.09
CA ILE A 775 -32.50 14.85 64.03
C ILE A 775 -31.49 15.80 64.64
N ASN A 776 -31.83 16.46 65.74
CA ASN A 776 -30.96 17.41 66.47
C ASN A 776 -29.69 16.74 67.00
N GLU A 777 -29.81 15.52 67.57
CA GLU A 777 -28.65 14.73 68.01
C GLU A 777 -27.76 14.32 66.86
N ALA A 778 -28.36 13.96 65.73
CA ALA A 778 -27.59 13.64 64.51
C ALA A 778 -26.89 14.87 63.93
N MET A 779 -27.58 16.06 63.94
CA MET A 779 -27.02 17.34 63.52
C MET A 779 -25.82 17.78 64.37
N GLU A 780 -25.89 17.65 65.71
CA GLU A 780 -24.75 17.96 66.57
C GLU A 780 -23.52 17.07 66.26
N LYS A 781 -23.75 15.78 66.03
CA LYS A 781 -22.67 14.84 65.67
C LYS A 781 -22.07 15.20 64.34
N ILE A 782 -22.89 15.53 63.33
CA ILE A 782 -22.45 15.97 62.01
C ILE A 782 -21.60 17.22 62.14
N LEU A 783 -22.10 18.27 62.82
CA LEU A 783 -21.38 19.55 62.97
C LEU A 783 -20.03 19.36 63.63
N LYS A 784 -19.97 18.56 64.74
CA LYS A 784 -18.73 18.27 65.46
C LYS A 784 -17.74 17.49 64.57
N ALA A 785 -18.25 16.60 63.74
CA ALA A 785 -17.40 15.81 62.86
C ALA A 785 -16.81 16.62 61.69
N VAL A 786 -17.57 17.51 61.08
CA VAL A 786 -17.09 18.37 59.99
C VAL A 786 -16.17 19.48 60.47
N GLU A 787 -16.45 20.03 61.64
CA GLU A 787 -15.58 21.00 62.30
C GLU A 787 -14.21 20.40 62.65
N LYS A 788 -14.21 19.18 63.21
CA LYS A 788 -12.97 18.47 63.56
C LYS A 788 -12.11 18.14 62.39
N ASP A 789 -12.68 17.63 61.30
CA ASP A 789 -11.93 17.09 60.18
C ASP A 789 -11.59 18.15 59.13
N PHE A 790 -12.41 19.19 58.97
CA PHE A 790 -12.28 20.19 57.94
C PHE A 790 -12.25 21.64 58.41
N GLY A 791 -12.36 21.88 59.74
CA GLY A 791 -12.51 23.24 60.26
C GLY A 791 -13.80 23.93 59.75
N ALA A 792 -14.79 23.18 59.32
CA ALA A 792 -16.02 23.69 58.76
C ALA A 792 -17.00 24.04 59.88
N VAL A 793 -17.31 25.31 60.02
CA VAL A 793 -18.19 25.86 61.12
C VAL A 793 -19.51 26.37 60.55
N LEU A 794 -20.55 26.29 61.31
CA LEU A 794 -21.84 26.80 60.90
C LEU A 794 -21.77 28.33 60.72
N ARG A 795 -22.31 28.82 59.63
CA ARG A 795 -22.41 30.26 59.38
C ARG A 795 -23.41 30.85 60.35
N GLY A 796 -22.94 31.79 61.13
CA GLY A 796 -23.76 32.53 62.10
C GLY A 796 -24.80 33.48 61.49
#